data_55dd1adc29b9c258c5fafb901c2ae539
#
_entry.id   55dd1adc29b9c258c5fafb901c2ae539
#
_cell.length_a   1.000
_cell.length_b   1.000
_cell.length_c   1.000
_cell.angle_alpha   90.00
_cell.angle_beta   90.00
_cell.angle_gamma   90.00
#
_symmetry.space_group_name_H-M   'P 1'
#
loop_
_entity.id
_entity.type
_entity.pdbx_description
1 polymer ?
#
loop_
_entity_poly.entity_id
_entity_poly.type
_entity_poly.pdbx_seq_one_letter_code
_entity_poly.pdbx_strand_id
1 'polypeptide(L)'
;MEKYSINGVSLLKNEKAIFPMMGEFHFSRCPEPEWEEEIRKMRACGMDIIATYVFWIHHEEEEGVFDFTGQRNLHYFLKLCEKWQMHVWLRIGPWAHGEARNGGFPDWLLKKGYKLRSDDPDYLALVERFWKKIYKEVEGTHCILGIQIENEYGHVGGLRGAAGEQHMCTLTKLAKTIGFEAPYWTATGWGGAVLGDLTPVMGGYCDAPWDASLKQLPPNKNYLFSTVRNDGNIGSDYAPGMELSFDKDAYPYLTAELGGGVQVTHHRRPRVTAEDIGAMSVCKLGSGCNLLGYYMYHGGINPKGKLSSLQESTAVGSFCDVPELSYDFQAPIREYGQISETAKELKLLSMFAHDYGETFCNMQPQFAGDDCESTSVHTGDFQDAEDLSEFRMITRRSGDRGYLFVNNYQRGYEMAEHKDVMLRVQTADGEISFPKQDIKNGAYFFYPFNFLLSDDVTLRWINQTPLCNINRKLWFFYGNEKMQYEADEKLSGQVLISMDRIWAKYAWRMKKYPNILFFSALPILETENGIEVICRSDRAQKNCWIIMDATVEDAKTWIDNGWKKPDIIPDFLHVEGDASTICVLSHDLTAADNQTVASFTHTDVNNCIIRKEKNVFHRAEKTDFSEAEVCAIDDTGKDYQEYVIRISYDKAYDAAKENIFLQIDFQADQAELYLNGEKIADQYYIGDVWEVSLKRFDFPTELILRLYPLEEDDKIYLETQPDYVNGRCCSLKDIRCVYEYKEKL
;
A
#
# COMPACT_ATOMS: atom_id res chain seq x y z
N MET A 1 22.00 -8.87 -19.51
CA MET A 1 20.83 -8.04 -19.20
C MET A 1 19.73 -9.00 -18.77
N GLU A 2 19.06 -8.72 -17.66
CA GLU A 2 17.93 -9.54 -17.18
C GLU A 2 16.79 -9.44 -18.20
N LYS A 3 16.17 -10.59 -18.54
CA LYS A 3 15.06 -10.64 -19.48
C LYS A 3 13.78 -10.92 -18.73
N TYR A 4 12.80 -10.04 -18.90
CA TYR A 4 11.45 -10.21 -18.34
C TYR A 4 10.46 -10.59 -19.45
N SER A 5 9.53 -11.45 -19.11
CA SER A 5 8.43 -11.86 -19.99
C SER A 5 7.22 -12.29 -19.16
N ILE A 6 6.08 -12.45 -19.80
CA ILE A 6 4.84 -12.92 -19.17
C ILE A 6 4.40 -14.17 -19.91
N ASN A 7 3.98 -15.19 -19.16
CA ASN A 7 3.33 -16.38 -19.72
C ASN A 7 1.89 -16.50 -19.19
N GLY A 8 1.19 -17.60 -19.48
CA GLY A 8 -0.18 -17.83 -19.00
C GLY A 8 -0.31 -18.00 -17.47
N VAL A 9 0.79 -18.03 -16.72
CA VAL A 9 0.79 -18.33 -15.27
C VAL A 9 1.36 -17.19 -14.43
N SER A 10 2.46 -16.56 -14.87
CA SER A 10 3.20 -15.60 -14.06
C SER A 10 4.08 -14.66 -14.88
N LEU A 11 4.64 -13.66 -14.19
CA LEU A 11 5.78 -12.90 -14.66
C LEU A 11 7.03 -13.77 -14.53
N LEU A 12 7.89 -13.72 -15.54
CA LEU A 12 9.13 -14.48 -15.60
C LEU A 12 10.35 -13.56 -15.61
N LYS A 13 11.37 -13.95 -14.86
CA LYS A 13 12.72 -13.39 -14.91
C LYS A 13 13.68 -14.48 -15.37
N ASN A 14 14.30 -14.29 -16.55
CA ASN A 14 15.20 -15.30 -17.15
C ASN A 14 14.53 -16.69 -17.20
N GLU A 15 13.29 -16.75 -17.69
CA GLU A 15 12.46 -17.95 -17.83
C GLU A 15 11.98 -18.62 -16.52
N LYS A 16 12.32 -18.08 -15.37
CA LYS A 16 11.85 -18.55 -14.06
C LYS A 16 10.70 -17.70 -13.56
N ALA A 17 9.68 -18.34 -13.00
CA ALA A 17 8.57 -17.66 -12.39
C ALA A 17 9.04 -16.81 -11.20
N ILE A 18 8.52 -15.59 -11.09
CA ILE A 18 8.73 -14.72 -9.95
C ILE A 18 7.39 -14.22 -9.42
N PHE A 19 7.32 -13.98 -8.12
CA PHE A 19 6.19 -13.33 -7.47
C PHE A 19 6.63 -11.96 -6.97
N PRO A 20 6.60 -10.92 -7.80
CA PRO A 20 6.97 -9.58 -7.33
C PRO A 20 5.83 -8.90 -6.62
N MET A 21 6.19 -7.99 -5.71
CA MET A 21 5.28 -7.04 -5.11
C MET A 21 5.38 -5.70 -5.83
N MET A 22 4.25 -5.13 -6.20
CA MET A 22 4.21 -3.85 -6.91
C MET A 22 3.40 -2.83 -6.12
N GLY A 23 3.84 -1.58 -6.14
CA GLY A 23 3.13 -0.48 -5.51
C GLY A 23 3.08 0.74 -6.41
N GLU A 24 1.89 1.35 -6.53
CA GLU A 24 1.73 2.59 -7.27
C GLU A 24 2.28 3.76 -6.46
N PHE A 25 3.17 4.54 -7.07
CA PHE A 25 3.74 5.77 -6.55
C PHE A 25 3.82 6.80 -7.67
N HIS A 26 2.96 7.78 -7.65
CA HIS A 26 2.98 8.85 -8.64
C HIS A 26 4.09 9.85 -8.34
N PHE A 27 5.21 9.78 -9.07
CA PHE A 27 6.32 10.73 -8.89
C PHE A 27 5.85 12.19 -9.03
N SER A 28 4.88 12.46 -9.89
CA SER A 28 4.26 13.76 -10.10
C SER A 28 3.52 14.31 -8.88
N ARG A 29 3.09 13.44 -7.94
CA ARG A 29 2.38 13.79 -6.71
C ARG A 29 3.28 13.84 -5.47
N CYS A 30 4.61 13.75 -5.66
CA CYS A 30 5.59 13.82 -4.58
C CYS A 30 6.68 14.84 -4.95
N PRO A 31 7.13 15.73 -4.05
CA PRO A 31 8.21 16.66 -4.33
C PRO A 31 9.52 15.94 -4.70
N GLU A 32 10.22 16.44 -5.72
CA GLU A 32 11.46 15.85 -6.21
C GLU A 32 12.50 15.57 -5.10
N PRO A 33 12.74 16.46 -4.12
CA PRO A 33 13.72 16.21 -3.07
C PRO A 33 13.39 15.02 -2.14
N GLU A 34 12.13 14.57 -2.13
CA GLU A 34 11.68 13.47 -1.28
C GLU A 34 11.75 12.11 -1.99
N TRP A 35 11.81 12.06 -3.33
CA TRP A 35 11.73 10.82 -4.12
C TRP A 35 12.68 9.72 -3.65
N GLU A 36 13.94 10.06 -3.37
CA GLU A 36 14.93 9.06 -2.98
C GLU A 36 14.56 8.38 -1.65
N GLU A 37 14.11 9.16 -0.68
CA GLU A 37 13.68 8.63 0.62
C GLU A 37 12.43 7.75 0.46
N GLU A 38 11.46 8.19 -0.33
CA GLU A 38 10.20 7.46 -0.52
C GLU A 38 10.41 6.15 -1.30
N ILE A 39 11.29 6.14 -2.29
CA ILE A 39 11.72 4.91 -2.99
C ILE A 39 12.36 3.93 -2.00
N ARG A 40 13.20 4.41 -1.08
CA ARG A 40 13.83 3.58 -0.04
C ARG A 40 12.79 3.02 0.93
N LYS A 41 11.78 3.80 1.31
CA LYS A 41 10.65 3.34 2.15
C LYS A 41 9.86 2.24 1.45
N MET A 42 9.51 2.41 0.18
CA MET A 42 8.83 1.38 -0.61
C MET A 42 9.65 0.08 -0.66
N ARG A 43 10.96 0.20 -0.91
CA ARG A 43 11.87 -0.94 -0.91
C ARG A 43 11.92 -1.65 0.45
N ALA A 44 12.02 -0.89 1.55
CA ALA A 44 12.06 -1.43 2.91
C ALA A 44 10.75 -2.15 3.28
N CYS A 45 9.62 -1.70 2.73
CA CYS A 45 8.32 -2.36 2.84
C CYS A 45 8.16 -3.57 1.91
N GLY A 46 9.21 -3.93 1.15
CA GLY A 46 9.26 -5.13 0.32
C GLY A 46 8.68 -5.00 -1.08
N MET A 47 8.50 -3.79 -1.58
CA MET A 47 8.13 -3.58 -2.99
C MET A 47 9.33 -3.83 -3.90
N ASP A 48 9.08 -4.50 -5.03
CA ASP A 48 10.07 -4.77 -6.08
C ASP A 48 9.88 -3.84 -7.28
N ILE A 49 8.64 -3.45 -7.52
CA ILE A 49 8.22 -2.67 -8.68
C ILE A 49 7.48 -1.43 -8.19
N ILE A 50 7.87 -0.28 -8.72
CA ILE A 50 7.09 0.95 -8.62
C ILE A 50 6.29 1.11 -9.91
N ALA A 51 4.95 1.13 -9.81
CA ALA A 51 4.10 1.56 -10.90
C ALA A 51 3.91 3.08 -10.81
N THR A 52 3.93 3.77 -11.94
CA THR A 52 3.74 5.23 -11.96
C THR A 52 3.18 5.72 -13.30
N TYR A 53 2.27 6.69 -13.22
CA TYR A 53 1.73 7.37 -14.40
C TYR A 53 2.60 8.51 -14.89
N VAL A 54 2.62 8.71 -16.21
CA VAL A 54 3.06 9.93 -16.86
C VAL A 54 1.82 10.70 -17.31
N PHE A 55 1.30 11.58 -16.46
CA PHE A 55 0.09 12.33 -16.77
C PHE A 55 0.36 13.37 -17.85
N TRP A 56 -0.35 13.27 -18.98
CA TRP A 56 -0.13 14.16 -20.13
C TRP A 56 -0.31 15.63 -19.75
N ILE A 57 -1.39 16.00 -19.06
CA ILE A 57 -1.65 17.38 -18.60
C ILE A 57 -0.50 17.93 -17.75
N HIS A 58 0.18 17.10 -16.96
CA HIS A 58 1.27 17.53 -16.10
C HIS A 58 2.54 17.89 -16.86
N HIS A 59 2.75 17.28 -18.02
CA HIS A 59 3.94 17.47 -18.87
C HIS A 59 3.72 18.40 -20.06
N GLU A 60 2.47 18.59 -20.51
CA GLU A 60 2.09 19.44 -21.63
C GLU A 60 0.81 20.22 -21.30
N GLU A 61 0.86 21.09 -20.29
CA GLU A 61 -0.29 21.90 -19.87
C GLU A 61 -0.70 22.91 -20.96
N GLU A 62 0.28 23.45 -21.70
CA GLU A 62 0.11 24.27 -22.89
C GLU A 62 0.54 23.49 -24.14
N GLU A 63 -0.27 23.53 -25.21
CA GLU A 63 -0.01 22.76 -26.43
C GLU A 63 1.38 23.03 -27.01
N GLY A 64 2.19 21.99 -27.17
CA GLY A 64 3.55 22.05 -27.71
C GLY A 64 4.62 22.45 -26.70
N VAL A 65 4.24 22.84 -25.48
CA VAL A 65 5.17 23.24 -24.41
C VAL A 65 5.33 22.05 -23.44
N PHE A 66 6.38 21.29 -23.60
CA PHE A 66 6.69 20.14 -22.74
C PHE A 66 7.64 20.53 -21.60
N ASP A 67 7.35 20.04 -20.40
CA ASP A 67 8.20 20.22 -19.23
C ASP A 67 8.50 18.86 -18.58
N PHE A 68 9.80 18.53 -18.46
CA PHE A 68 10.35 17.37 -17.76
C PHE A 68 11.41 17.80 -16.74
N THR A 69 11.19 18.91 -16.04
CA THR A 69 12.10 19.44 -15.02
C THR A 69 11.47 19.43 -13.64
N GLY A 70 12.27 19.48 -12.58
CA GLY A 70 11.80 19.47 -11.19
C GLY A 70 10.90 18.24 -10.94
N GLN A 71 9.74 18.45 -10.33
CA GLN A 71 8.77 17.38 -10.04
C GLN A 71 8.20 16.68 -11.30
N ARG A 72 8.58 17.13 -12.51
CA ARG A 72 8.26 16.50 -13.79
C ARG A 72 9.42 15.71 -14.38
N ASN A 73 10.58 15.63 -13.71
CA ASN A 73 11.79 15.01 -14.20
C ASN A 73 11.73 13.48 -14.13
N LEU A 74 11.04 12.88 -15.10
CA LEU A 74 10.89 11.43 -15.19
C LEU A 74 12.26 10.73 -15.25
N HIS A 75 13.21 11.26 -16.05
CA HIS A 75 14.53 10.64 -16.18
C HIS A 75 15.24 10.52 -14.82
N TYR A 76 15.26 11.58 -14.03
CA TYR A 76 15.87 11.58 -12.70
C TYR A 76 15.18 10.61 -11.75
N PHE A 77 13.84 10.57 -11.75
CA PHE A 77 13.09 9.60 -10.97
C PHE A 77 13.49 8.16 -11.30
N LEU A 78 13.58 7.82 -12.60
CA LEU A 78 14.02 6.50 -13.06
C LEU A 78 15.46 6.18 -12.62
N LYS A 79 16.37 7.18 -12.65
CA LYS A 79 17.75 6.99 -12.16
C LYS A 79 17.80 6.73 -10.65
N LEU A 80 16.92 7.31 -9.85
CA LEU A 80 16.80 7.00 -8.43
C LEU A 80 16.27 5.56 -8.23
N CYS A 81 15.28 5.13 -9.03
CA CYS A 81 14.83 3.75 -9.02
C CYS A 81 15.97 2.77 -9.35
N GLU A 82 16.79 3.05 -10.37
CA GLU A 82 17.98 2.25 -10.68
C GLU A 82 18.98 2.21 -9.53
N LYS A 83 19.29 3.36 -8.94
CA LYS A 83 20.19 3.47 -7.79
C LYS A 83 19.78 2.54 -6.65
N TRP A 84 18.48 2.48 -6.36
CA TRP A 84 17.94 1.65 -5.28
C TRP A 84 17.45 0.28 -5.74
N GLN A 85 17.78 -0.13 -6.97
CA GLN A 85 17.44 -1.44 -7.53
C GLN A 85 15.92 -1.74 -7.49
N MET A 86 15.12 -0.71 -7.75
CA MET A 86 13.68 -0.83 -7.94
C MET A 86 13.39 -0.92 -9.43
N HIS A 87 12.52 -1.84 -9.80
CA HIS A 87 11.96 -1.88 -11.14
C HIS A 87 10.82 -0.86 -11.27
N VAL A 88 10.53 -0.46 -12.51
CA VAL A 88 9.44 0.46 -12.80
C VAL A 88 8.48 -0.18 -13.80
N TRP A 89 7.20 -0.12 -13.48
CA TRP A 89 6.12 -0.34 -14.44
C TRP A 89 5.57 1.02 -14.85
N LEU A 90 5.93 1.44 -16.07
CA LEU A 90 5.64 2.78 -16.54
C LEU A 90 4.27 2.82 -17.23
N ARG A 91 3.36 3.62 -16.71
CA ARG A 91 2.00 3.80 -17.25
C ARG A 91 2.00 5.04 -18.14
N ILE A 92 2.12 4.83 -19.46
CA ILE A 92 2.32 5.93 -20.43
C ILE A 92 1.01 6.56 -20.96
N GLY A 93 -0.13 6.12 -20.45
CA GLY A 93 -1.42 6.60 -20.92
C GLY A 93 -1.74 6.09 -22.33
N PRO A 94 -2.34 6.89 -23.24
CA PRO A 94 -2.55 8.35 -23.15
C PRO A 94 -3.60 8.82 -22.13
N TRP A 95 -4.60 7.99 -21.84
CA TRP A 95 -5.56 8.16 -20.76
C TRP A 95 -5.07 7.45 -19.51
N ALA A 96 -5.07 8.14 -18.38
CA ALA A 96 -4.57 7.61 -17.12
C ALA A 96 -5.70 7.27 -16.13
N HIS A 97 -6.83 7.98 -16.14
CA HIS A 97 -7.79 8.09 -15.05
C HIS A 97 -7.08 8.64 -13.80
N GLY A 98 -6.69 7.81 -12.84
CA GLY A 98 -5.80 8.13 -11.73
C GLY A 98 -6.32 9.26 -10.83
N GLU A 99 -7.63 9.38 -10.69
CA GLU A 99 -8.35 10.49 -10.05
C GLU A 99 -7.72 11.84 -10.43
N ALA A 100 -7.47 11.99 -11.73
CA ALA A 100 -6.83 13.16 -12.30
C ALA A 100 -7.80 13.95 -13.18
N ARG A 101 -7.62 15.27 -13.20
CA ARG A 101 -8.34 16.19 -14.10
C ARG A 101 -8.37 15.63 -15.52
N ASN A 102 -9.57 15.53 -16.11
CA ASN A 102 -9.80 15.01 -17.45
C ASN A 102 -9.18 13.60 -17.70
N GLY A 103 -8.97 12.80 -16.65
CA GLY A 103 -8.27 11.53 -16.76
C GLY A 103 -6.80 11.66 -17.20
N GLY A 104 -6.20 12.82 -16.95
CA GLY A 104 -4.82 13.14 -17.32
C GLY A 104 -4.68 13.81 -18.68
N PHE A 105 -5.75 14.02 -19.46
CA PHE A 105 -5.68 14.78 -20.71
C PHE A 105 -5.56 16.28 -20.47
N PRO A 106 -4.72 17.00 -21.22
CA PRO A 106 -4.63 18.45 -21.10
C PRO A 106 -5.90 19.14 -21.63
N ASP A 107 -6.28 20.26 -21.01
CA ASP A 107 -7.48 21.02 -21.33
C ASP A 107 -7.55 21.47 -22.81
N TRP A 108 -6.40 21.78 -23.42
CA TRP A 108 -6.34 22.18 -24.82
C TRP A 108 -6.73 21.04 -25.76
N LEU A 109 -6.43 19.77 -25.40
CA LEU A 109 -6.77 18.59 -26.21
C LEU A 109 -8.29 18.40 -26.28
N LEU A 110 -9.01 18.58 -25.18
CA LEU A 110 -10.47 18.50 -25.14
C LEU A 110 -11.16 19.54 -26.03
N LYS A 111 -10.51 20.69 -26.25
CA LYS A 111 -11.03 21.79 -27.09
C LYS A 111 -10.84 21.56 -28.59
N LYS A 112 -10.05 20.53 -29.01
CA LYS A 112 -9.79 20.25 -30.42
C LYS A 112 -10.98 19.63 -31.17
N GLY A 113 -11.91 18.98 -30.45
CA GLY A 113 -13.04 18.28 -31.04
C GLY A 113 -12.69 16.98 -31.76
N TYR A 114 -11.48 16.45 -31.54
CA TYR A 114 -11.06 15.14 -32.05
C TYR A 114 -11.82 14.02 -31.32
N LYS A 115 -11.96 12.88 -31.96
CA LYS A 115 -12.50 11.70 -31.30
C LYS A 115 -11.42 11.05 -30.46
N LEU A 116 -11.32 11.48 -29.19
CA LEU A 116 -10.33 10.96 -28.26
C LEU A 116 -10.56 9.49 -27.97
N ARG A 117 -9.48 8.78 -27.54
CA ARG A 117 -9.48 7.35 -27.26
C ARG A 117 -10.06 6.53 -28.41
N SER A 118 -9.61 6.84 -29.65
CA SER A 118 -10.00 6.14 -30.88
C SER A 118 -8.90 6.26 -31.94
N ASP A 119 -9.06 5.57 -33.08
CA ASP A 119 -8.13 5.65 -34.21
C ASP A 119 -8.31 6.94 -35.05
N ASP A 120 -8.77 8.03 -34.45
CA ASP A 120 -8.77 9.37 -35.07
C ASP A 120 -7.32 9.76 -35.38
N PRO A 121 -6.98 10.05 -36.67
CA PRO A 121 -5.60 10.28 -37.07
C PRO A 121 -4.95 11.50 -36.43
N ASP A 122 -5.72 12.57 -36.17
CA ASP A 122 -5.22 13.77 -35.56
C ASP A 122 -4.95 13.55 -34.05
N TYR A 123 -5.81 12.80 -33.38
CA TYR A 123 -5.57 12.35 -32.02
C TYR A 123 -4.33 11.43 -31.92
N LEU A 124 -4.21 10.42 -32.77
CA LEU A 124 -3.07 9.51 -32.77
C LEU A 124 -1.74 10.23 -33.04
N ALA A 125 -1.73 11.26 -33.91
CA ALA A 125 -0.53 12.07 -34.14
C ALA A 125 -0.09 12.83 -32.90
N LEU A 126 -1.03 13.29 -32.06
CA LEU A 126 -0.71 13.92 -30.77
C LEU A 126 -0.22 12.91 -29.72
N VAL A 127 -0.82 11.73 -29.68
CA VAL A 127 -0.34 10.61 -28.81
C VAL A 127 1.09 10.23 -29.18
N GLU A 128 1.39 10.07 -30.48
CA GLU A 128 2.72 9.76 -30.98
C GLU A 128 3.74 10.85 -30.54
N ARG A 129 3.36 12.12 -30.67
CA ARG A 129 4.17 13.26 -30.23
C ARG A 129 4.48 13.18 -28.75
N PHE A 130 3.48 12.94 -27.91
CA PHE A 130 3.62 12.83 -26.46
C PHE A 130 4.51 11.62 -26.09
N TRP A 131 4.24 10.44 -26.64
CA TRP A 131 5.01 9.24 -26.32
C TRP A 131 6.45 9.31 -26.79
N LYS A 132 6.75 9.98 -27.90
CA LYS A 132 8.15 10.28 -28.30
C LYS A 132 8.88 11.13 -27.28
N LYS A 133 8.19 12.04 -26.58
CA LYS A 133 8.78 12.81 -25.50
C LYS A 133 9.06 11.92 -24.28
N ILE A 134 8.10 11.09 -23.88
CA ILE A 134 8.32 10.12 -22.79
C ILE A 134 9.50 9.20 -23.16
N TYR A 135 9.51 8.65 -24.37
CA TYR A 135 10.58 7.74 -24.80
C TYR A 135 11.97 8.36 -24.65
N LYS A 136 12.10 9.64 -24.97
CA LYS A 136 13.36 10.36 -24.81
C LYS A 136 13.81 10.44 -23.34
N GLU A 137 12.88 10.54 -22.40
CA GLU A 137 13.19 10.56 -20.96
C GLU A 137 13.56 9.16 -20.41
N VAL A 138 13.06 8.10 -21.03
CA VAL A 138 13.36 6.73 -20.60
C VAL A 138 14.60 6.14 -21.30
N GLU A 139 15.06 6.78 -22.37
CA GLU A 139 16.24 6.33 -23.11
C GLU A 139 17.50 6.26 -22.22
N GLY A 140 18.19 5.12 -22.23
CA GLY A 140 19.38 4.90 -21.39
C GLY A 140 19.06 4.59 -19.93
N THR A 141 17.82 4.31 -19.57
CA THR A 141 17.43 3.71 -18.28
C THR A 141 17.25 2.20 -18.43
N HIS A 142 17.42 1.45 -17.34
CA HIS A 142 17.36 -0.02 -17.34
C HIS A 142 16.41 -0.59 -16.28
N CYS A 143 15.72 0.25 -15.53
CA CYS A 143 14.79 -0.17 -14.48
C CYS A 143 13.39 -0.49 -15.01
N ILE A 144 13.03 -0.10 -16.25
CA ILE A 144 11.70 -0.32 -16.77
C ILE A 144 11.51 -1.81 -17.07
N LEU A 145 10.63 -2.43 -16.27
CA LEU A 145 10.27 -3.83 -16.39
C LEU A 145 9.08 -4.03 -17.33
N GLY A 146 8.17 -3.07 -17.38
CA GLY A 146 6.96 -3.16 -18.19
C GLY A 146 6.34 -1.81 -18.52
N ILE A 147 5.44 -1.83 -19.49
CA ILE A 147 4.71 -0.66 -19.98
C ILE A 147 3.20 -0.93 -19.89
N GLN A 148 2.46 0.00 -19.30
CA GLN A 148 1.00 0.02 -19.38
C GLN A 148 0.53 1.02 -20.43
N ILE A 149 -0.40 0.59 -21.26
CA ILE A 149 -1.10 1.40 -22.26
C ILE A 149 -2.55 1.50 -21.83
N GLU A 150 -3.10 2.72 -21.84
CA GLU A 150 -4.49 3.02 -21.46
C GLU A 150 -4.82 2.61 -20.02
N ASN A 151 -6.04 2.85 -19.62
CA ASN A 151 -6.58 2.39 -18.34
C ASN A 151 -8.07 2.13 -18.47
N GLU A 152 -8.54 0.95 -18.05
CA GLU A 152 -9.96 0.53 -18.05
C GLU A 152 -10.66 0.85 -19.38
N TYR A 153 -9.94 0.67 -20.49
CA TYR A 153 -10.43 1.01 -21.82
C TYR A 153 -11.61 0.13 -22.23
N GLY A 154 -12.69 0.77 -22.67
CA GLY A 154 -13.96 0.09 -22.97
C GLY A 154 -14.86 -0.08 -21.75
N HIS A 155 -14.32 0.04 -20.53
CA HIS A 155 -15.04 0.03 -19.27
C HIS A 155 -15.32 1.47 -18.81
N VAL A 156 -14.29 2.24 -18.47
CA VAL A 156 -14.38 3.66 -18.17
C VAL A 156 -14.12 4.48 -19.44
N GLY A 157 -15.12 4.57 -20.30
CA GLY A 157 -15.02 5.24 -21.61
C GLY A 157 -14.23 4.44 -22.65
N GLY A 158 -13.91 5.10 -23.77
CA GLY A 158 -13.29 4.44 -24.92
C GLY A 158 -14.30 3.64 -25.76
N LEU A 159 -13.81 2.88 -26.73
CA LEU A 159 -14.61 2.04 -27.62
C LEU A 159 -14.68 0.61 -27.06
N ARG A 160 -15.76 -0.10 -27.40
CA ARG A 160 -15.96 -1.51 -27.05
C ARG A 160 -15.95 -2.39 -28.29
N GLY A 161 -15.85 -3.72 -28.08
CA GLY A 161 -15.86 -4.73 -29.14
C GLY A 161 -14.72 -4.55 -30.16
N ALA A 162 -14.91 -4.95 -31.40
CA ALA A 162 -13.85 -4.96 -32.39
C ALA A 162 -13.18 -3.61 -32.66
N ALA A 163 -13.91 -2.51 -32.54
CA ALA A 163 -13.33 -1.17 -32.71
C ALA A 163 -12.41 -0.79 -31.53
N GLY A 164 -12.75 -1.23 -30.32
CA GLY A 164 -11.89 -1.06 -29.14
C GLY A 164 -10.65 -1.92 -29.22
N GLU A 165 -10.79 -3.20 -29.56
CA GLU A 165 -9.68 -4.13 -29.76
C GLU A 165 -8.69 -3.57 -30.79
N GLN A 166 -9.21 -3.07 -31.94
CA GLN A 166 -8.38 -2.48 -33.00
C GLN A 166 -7.60 -1.26 -32.46
N HIS A 167 -8.22 -0.39 -31.68
CA HIS A 167 -7.56 0.78 -31.12
C HIS A 167 -6.43 0.40 -30.16
N MET A 168 -6.66 -0.57 -29.27
CA MET A 168 -5.64 -1.06 -28.35
C MET A 168 -4.45 -1.67 -29.09
N CYS A 169 -4.70 -2.44 -30.18
CA CYS A 169 -3.64 -2.93 -31.07
C CYS A 169 -2.90 -1.78 -31.78
N THR A 170 -3.61 -0.73 -32.20
CA THR A 170 -3.01 0.46 -32.81
C THR A 170 -2.06 1.17 -31.87
N LEU A 171 -2.48 1.39 -30.62
CA LEU A 171 -1.66 2.01 -29.58
C LEU A 171 -0.42 1.15 -29.25
N THR A 172 -0.59 -0.17 -29.09
CA THR A 172 0.52 -1.08 -28.82
C THR A 172 1.54 -1.07 -29.96
N LYS A 173 1.08 -1.09 -31.22
CA LYS A 173 1.96 -0.99 -32.39
C LYS A 173 2.70 0.35 -32.42
N LEU A 174 2.03 1.45 -32.07
CA LEU A 174 2.62 2.77 -32.01
C LEU A 174 3.73 2.82 -30.95
N ALA A 175 3.48 2.32 -29.74
CA ALA A 175 4.48 2.27 -28.69
C ALA A 175 5.73 1.45 -29.09
N LYS A 176 5.52 0.27 -29.67
CA LYS A 176 6.61 -0.57 -30.21
C LYS A 176 7.38 0.13 -31.32
N THR A 177 6.71 0.86 -32.21
CA THR A 177 7.35 1.61 -33.31
C THR A 177 8.20 2.78 -32.80
N ILE A 178 7.80 3.42 -31.70
CA ILE A 178 8.58 4.49 -31.04
C ILE A 178 9.85 3.92 -30.40
N GLY A 179 9.84 2.66 -29.95
CA GLY A 179 11.00 1.98 -29.39
C GLY A 179 10.85 1.50 -27.95
N PHE A 180 9.65 1.54 -27.37
CA PHE A 180 9.43 0.96 -26.06
C PHE A 180 9.57 -0.57 -26.12
N GLU A 181 10.57 -1.13 -25.44
CA GLU A 181 10.88 -2.56 -25.43
C GLU A 181 10.72 -3.13 -24.02
N ALA A 182 9.52 -3.61 -23.69
CA ALA A 182 9.19 -4.25 -22.42
C ALA A 182 7.93 -5.12 -22.58
N PRO A 183 7.60 -6.00 -21.64
CA PRO A 183 6.27 -6.58 -21.56
C PRO A 183 5.18 -5.49 -21.46
N TYR A 184 4.07 -5.71 -22.13
CA TYR A 184 2.96 -4.78 -22.17
C TYR A 184 1.74 -5.35 -21.47
N TRP A 185 1.06 -4.52 -20.68
CA TRP A 185 -0.25 -4.82 -20.14
C TRP A 185 -1.20 -3.62 -20.18
N THR A 186 -2.46 -3.85 -19.81
CA THR A 186 -3.43 -2.81 -19.54
C THR A 186 -4.22 -3.14 -18.28
N ALA A 187 -4.49 -2.14 -17.45
CA ALA A 187 -5.40 -2.31 -16.35
C ALA A 187 -6.83 -2.44 -16.91
N THR A 188 -7.43 -3.60 -16.69
CA THR A 188 -8.79 -3.87 -17.15
C THR A 188 -9.81 -3.38 -16.14
N GLY A 189 -9.35 -3.16 -14.91
CA GLY A 189 -10.22 -2.94 -13.79
C GLY A 189 -11.13 -4.15 -13.59
N TRP A 190 -11.93 -4.50 -14.60
CA TRP A 190 -13.06 -5.36 -14.33
C TRP A 190 -13.63 -5.85 -15.68
N GLY A 191 -13.31 -6.95 -16.09
CA GLY A 191 -13.85 -7.74 -17.18
C GLY A 191 -14.56 -7.11 -18.38
N GLY A 192 -15.04 -5.89 -18.28
CA GLY A 192 -15.65 -5.15 -19.38
C GLY A 192 -14.66 -4.43 -20.28
N ALA A 193 -13.39 -4.39 -19.93
CA ALA A 193 -12.34 -3.73 -20.69
C ALA A 193 -11.93 -4.55 -21.92
N VAL A 194 -11.40 -3.89 -22.92
CA VAL A 194 -10.84 -4.49 -24.15
C VAL A 194 -9.33 -4.46 -24.10
N LEU A 195 -8.68 -5.52 -24.58
CA LEU A 195 -7.25 -5.75 -24.44
C LEU A 195 -6.42 -5.41 -25.67
N GLY A 196 -6.95 -5.66 -26.86
CA GLY A 196 -6.07 -5.82 -28.03
C GLY A 196 -5.12 -7.01 -27.84
N ASP A 197 -3.82 -6.76 -27.92
CA ASP A 197 -2.76 -7.74 -27.70
C ASP A 197 -2.02 -7.56 -26.36
N LEU A 198 -2.65 -6.87 -25.41
CA LEU A 198 -2.07 -6.57 -24.09
C LEU A 198 -2.44 -7.63 -23.03
N THR A 199 -1.58 -7.80 -22.04
CA THR A 199 -1.90 -8.63 -20.88
C THR A 199 -2.86 -7.90 -19.94
N PRO A 200 -4.00 -8.51 -19.55
CA PRO A 200 -4.90 -7.91 -18.58
C PRO A 200 -4.30 -7.94 -17.17
N VAL A 201 -4.44 -6.85 -16.43
CA VAL A 201 -4.19 -6.81 -15.00
C VAL A 201 -5.43 -6.30 -14.28
N MET A 202 -5.72 -6.89 -13.13
CA MET A 202 -6.98 -6.74 -12.44
C MET A 202 -6.85 -5.81 -11.23
N GLY A 203 -7.97 -5.54 -10.56
CA GLY A 203 -8.04 -4.75 -9.35
C GLY A 203 -8.99 -5.33 -8.30
N GLY A 204 -9.33 -4.50 -7.35
CA GLY A 204 -10.30 -4.76 -6.30
C GLY A 204 -10.08 -3.80 -5.13
N TYR A 205 -11.17 -3.25 -4.58
CA TYR A 205 -11.10 -2.31 -3.47
C TYR A 205 -11.93 -2.79 -2.29
N CYS A 206 -11.56 -2.38 -1.10
CA CYS A 206 -12.29 -2.71 0.13
C CYS A 206 -13.56 -1.86 0.29
N ASP A 207 -13.60 -0.67 -0.32
CA ASP A 207 -14.77 0.22 -0.39
C ASP A 207 -14.78 0.92 -1.75
N ALA A 208 -15.88 1.64 -2.07
CA ALA A 208 -16.08 2.36 -3.32
C ALA A 208 -16.39 3.84 -3.06
N PRO A 209 -15.38 4.71 -2.91
CA PRO A 209 -15.61 6.14 -2.65
C PRO A 209 -16.39 6.86 -3.76
N TRP A 210 -16.40 6.31 -4.96
CA TRP A 210 -17.17 6.79 -6.12
C TRP A 210 -18.66 6.39 -6.11
N ASP A 211 -19.06 5.46 -5.19
CA ASP A 211 -20.47 5.07 -5.06
C ASP A 211 -21.30 6.19 -4.44
N ALA A 212 -22.44 6.48 -5.04
CA ALA A 212 -23.32 7.55 -4.59
C ALA A 212 -24.17 7.18 -3.35
N SER A 213 -24.03 5.97 -2.84
CA SER A 213 -24.78 5.50 -1.65
C SER A 213 -24.30 6.26 -0.40
N LEU A 214 -25.27 6.76 0.36
CA LEU A 214 -25.05 7.39 1.66
C LEU A 214 -25.17 6.37 2.83
N LYS A 215 -24.99 5.10 2.54
CA LYS A 215 -25.07 4.00 3.52
C LYS A 215 -23.83 3.14 3.41
N GLN A 216 -23.61 2.32 4.43
CA GLN A 216 -22.67 1.22 4.35
C GLN A 216 -22.99 0.34 3.14
N LEU A 217 -21.99 0.01 2.34
CA LEU A 217 -22.14 -0.88 1.21
C LEU A 217 -22.38 -2.31 1.68
N PRO A 218 -23.04 -3.16 0.88
CA PRO A 218 -23.23 -4.57 1.21
C PRO A 218 -21.89 -5.29 1.35
N PRO A 219 -21.88 -6.50 1.95
CA PRO A 219 -20.66 -7.29 2.09
C PRO A 219 -19.89 -7.44 0.78
N ASN A 220 -18.61 -7.14 0.83
CA ASN A 220 -17.75 -7.01 -0.35
C ASN A 220 -17.21 -8.39 -0.78
N LYS A 221 -17.38 -8.73 -2.05
CA LYS A 221 -16.92 -10.01 -2.64
C LYS A 221 -15.40 -10.13 -2.75
N ASN A 222 -14.65 -9.04 -2.59
CA ASN A 222 -13.17 -9.10 -2.53
C ASN A 222 -12.64 -9.89 -1.31
N TYR A 223 -13.49 -10.22 -0.36
CA TYR A 223 -13.19 -11.07 0.79
C TYR A 223 -13.63 -12.53 0.62
N LEU A 224 -14.03 -12.92 -0.59
CA LEU A 224 -14.28 -14.30 -0.97
C LEU A 224 -13.06 -14.87 -1.70
N PHE A 225 -12.89 -16.18 -1.59
CA PHE A 225 -12.03 -16.88 -2.54
C PHE A 225 -12.79 -17.13 -3.84
N SER A 226 -12.14 -16.95 -4.98
CA SER A 226 -12.76 -17.09 -6.29
C SER A 226 -11.75 -17.52 -7.33
N THR A 227 -12.16 -18.38 -8.25
CA THR A 227 -11.42 -18.67 -9.50
C THR A 227 -11.93 -17.84 -10.66
N VAL A 228 -13.02 -17.10 -10.45
CA VAL A 228 -13.56 -16.13 -11.40
C VAL A 228 -12.95 -14.77 -11.13
N ARG A 229 -12.19 -14.27 -12.09
CA ARG A 229 -11.41 -13.03 -11.93
C ARG A 229 -12.23 -11.76 -12.12
N ASN A 230 -13.47 -11.89 -12.57
CA ASN A 230 -14.43 -10.79 -12.75
C ASN A 230 -15.78 -11.24 -12.23
N ASP A 231 -16.01 -11.01 -10.97
CA ASP A 231 -17.11 -11.56 -10.20
C ASP A 231 -18.06 -10.51 -9.62
N GLY A 232 -18.07 -9.30 -10.17
CA GLY A 232 -18.88 -8.18 -9.68
C GLY A 232 -18.41 -7.60 -8.36
N ASN A 233 -17.10 -7.64 -8.09
CA ASN A 233 -16.51 -7.02 -6.92
C ASN A 233 -16.63 -5.50 -6.93
N ILE A 234 -16.49 -4.88 -5.76
CA ILE A 234 -16.31 -3.41 -5.69
C ILE A 234 -15.14 -3.01 -6.57
N GLY A 235 -15.40 -2.00 -7.37
CA GLY A 235 -14.51 -1.58 -8.40
C GLY A 235 -14.70 -2.37 -9.70
N SER A 236 -15.58 -3.32 -9.75
CA SER A 236 -16.04 -3.98 -10.95
C SER A 236 -17.41 -3.42 -11.33
N ASP A 237 -17.49 -2.64 -12.39
CA ASP A 237 -18.79 -2.26 -12.97
C ASP A 237 -19.43 -3.43 -13.73
N TYR A 238 -19.17 -4.62 -13.26
CA TYR A 238 -19.78 -5.81 -13.82
C TYR A 238 -21.29 -5.75 -13.65
N ALA A 239 -21.98 -5.58 -14.74
CA ALA A 239 -23.42 -5.79 -14.77
C ALA A 239 -23.71 -7.30 -14.82
N PRO A 240 -24.66 -7.82 -14.01
CA PRO A 240 -25.03 -9.23 -14.06
C PRO A 240 -25.33 -9.69 -15.50
N GLY A 241 -24.67 -10.77 -15.94
CA GLY A 241 -24.81 -11.31 -17.29
C GLY A 241 -23.78 -10.79 -18.31
N MET A 242 -22.82 -9.94 -17.93
CA MET A 242 -21.65 -9.65 -18.77
C MET A 242 -20.62 -10.77 -18.62
N GLU A 243 -20.09 -11.22 -19.75
CA GLU A 243 -18.95 -12.14 -19.79
C GLU A 243 -17.64 -11.35 -19.85
N LEU A 244 -16.55 -12.00 -19.42
CA LEU A 244 -15.20 -11.48 -19.67
C LEU A 244 -14.99 -11.26 -21.17
N SER A 245 -14.36 -10.16 -21.55
CA SER A 245 -14.01 -9.87 -22.93
C SER A 245 -12.83 -10.70 -23.44
N PHE A 246 -12.20 -11.48 -22.59
CA PHE A 246 -11.02 -12.27 -22.87
C PHE A 246 -11.06 -13.64 -22.18
N ASP A 247 -10.31 -14.60 -22.73
CA ASP A 247 -10.10 -15.90 -22.09
C ASP A 247 -9.12 -15.74 -20.92
N LYS A 248 -9.65 -15.83 -19.69
CA LYS A 248 -8.86 -15.67 -18.46
C LYS A 248 -7.74 -16.70 -18.31
N ASP A 249 -7.91 -17.90 -18.89
CA ASP A 249 -6.96 -19.00 -18.74
C ASP A 249 -5.75 -18.85 -19.68
N ALA A 250 -5.86 -17.95 -20.68
CA ALA A 250 -4.74 -17.58 -21.54
C ALA A 250 -3.74 -16.63 -20.86
N TYR A 251 -4.10 -16.01 -19.73
CA TYR A 251 -3.30 -14.97 -19.07
C TYR A 251 -3.06 -15.31 -17.60
N PRO A 252 -1.94 -14.84 -17.00
CA PRO A 252 -1.72 -14.96 -15.56
C PRO A 252 -2.73 -14.10 -14.78
N TYR A 253 -3.02 -14.49 -13.54
CA TYR A 253 -3.74 -13.63 -12.63
C TYR A 253 -2.76 -12.68 -11.94
N LEU A 254 -2.78 -11.42 -12.36
CA LEU A 254 -1.94 -10.33 -11.83
C LEU A 254 -2.86 -9.18 -11.43
N THR A 255 -2.48 -8.39 -10.44
CA THR A 255 -3.16 -7.16 -10.08
C THR A 255 -2.28 -5.94 -10.29
N ALA A 256 -2.86 -4.80 -10.64
CA ALA A 256 -2.21 -3.50 -10.65
C ALA A 256 -2.96 -2.49 -9.77
N GLU A 257 -4.24 -2.73 -9.56
CA GLU A 257 -5.13 -1.83 -8.82
C GLU A 257 -5.86 -2.56 -7.68
N LEU A 258 -5.13 -3.41 -6.95
CA LEU A 258 -5.61 -3.86 -5.65
C LEU A 258 -5.47 -2.69 -4.67
N GLY A 259 -6.57 -2.25 -4.05
CA GLY A 259 -6.54 -1.10 -3.17
C GLY A 259 -5.53 -1.28 -2.04
N GLY A 260 -4.49 -0.44 -2.00
CA GLY A 260 -3.59 -0.34 -0.84
C GLY A 260 -4.22 0.49 0.29
N GLY A 261 -5.20 1.27 -0.06
CA GLY A 261 -6.13 2.04 0.72
C GLY A 261 -7.30 2.41 -0.18
N VAL A 262 -8.02 3.47 0.13
CA VAL A 262 -9.01 4.07 -0.75
C VAL A 262 -8.98 5.59 -0.66
N GLN A 263 -9.24 6.26 -1.79
CA GLN A 263 -9.41 7.71 -1.80
C GLN A 263 -10.72 8.08 -1.06
N VAL A 264 -10.74 9.25 -0.46
CA VAL A 264 -11.95 9.85 0.06
C VAL A 264 -12.50 10.83 -0.95
N THR A 265 -13.83 10.86 -1.09
CA THR A 265 -14.53 11.87 -1.89
C THR A 265 -15.35 12.77 -0.97
N HIS A 266 -15.80 13.90 -1.47
CA HIS A 266 -16.65 14.80 -0.68
C HIS A 266 -17.88 14.07 -0.11
N HIS A 267 -18.54 13.24 -0.92
CA HIS A 267 -19.81 12.59 -0.55
C HIS A 267 -19.67 11.24 0.15
N ARG A 268 -18.45 10.60 0.10
CA ARG A 268 -18.22 9.29 0.71
C ARG A 268 -16.82 9.18 1.31
N ARG A 269 -16.75 8.88 2.63
CA ARG A 269 -15.53 8.93 3.43
C ARG A 269 -15.34 7.66 4.25
N PRO A 270 -14.94 6.56 3.61
CA PRO A 270 -14.60 5.32 4.30
C PRO A 270 -13.29 5.49 5.08
N ARG A 271 -13.18 4.78 6.19
CA ARG A 271 -11.94 4.65 6.98
C ARG A 271 -11.39 3.25 6.83
N VAL A 272 -10.18 3.12 6.28
CA VAL A 272 -9.57 1.83 5.94
C VAL A 272 -8.61 1.39 7.05
N THR A 273 -8.66 0.10 7.39
CA THR A 273 -7.74 -0.53 8.34
C THR A 273 -6.72 -1.42 7.64
N ALA A 274 -5.65 -1.78 8.35
CA ALA A 274 -4.65 -2.71 7.83
C ALA A 274 -5.24 -4.10 7.56
N GLU A 275 -6.20 -4.51 8.39
CA GLU A 275 -6.91 -5.79 8.27
C GLU A 275 -7.80 -5.83 7.02
N ASP A 276 -8.43 -4.71 6.63
CA ASP A 276 -9.19 -4.61 5.38
C ASP A 276 -8.34 -5.01 4.18
N ILE A 277 -7.14 -4.44 4.09
CA ILE A 277 -6.23 -4.67 2.95
C ILE A 277 -5.54 -6.03 3.07
N GLY A 278 -5.14 -6.42 4.28
CA GLY A 278 -4.49 -7.71 4.54
C GLY A 278 -5.38 -8.91 4.18
N ALA A 279 -6.62 -8.91 4.66
CA ALA A 279 -7.58 -9.99 4.38
C ALA A 279 -7.91 -10.09 2.89
N MET A 280 -8.18 -8.94 2.24
CA MET A 280 -8.40 -8.90 0.80
C MET A 280 -7.20 -9.46 0.02
N SER A 281 -5.98 -9.10 0.40
CA SER A 281 -4.76 -9.60 -0.22
C SER A 281 -4.59 -11.11 -0.06
N VAL A 282 -4.90 -11.66 1.12
CA VAL A 282 -4.90 -13.11 1.37
C VAL A 282 -5.93 -13.82 0.51
N CYS A 283 -7.11 -13.24 0.30
CA CYS A 283 -8.11 -13.79 -0.61
C CYS A 283 -7.62 -13.82 -2.06
N LYS A 284 -6.97 -12.75 -2.53
CA LYS A 284 -6.39 -12.73 -3.90
C LYS A 284 -5.25 -13.74 -4.04
N LEU A 285 -4.39 -13.89 -3.02
CA LEU A 285 -3.36 -14.94 -3.01
C LEU A 285 -3.96 -16.34 -3.13
N GLY A 286 -4.92 -16.67 -2.28
CA GLY A 286 -5.61 -17.98 -2.29
C GLY A 286 -6.31 -18.23 -3.62
N SER A 287 -6.85 -17.20 -4.26
CA SER A 287 -7.56 -17.24 -5.55
C SER A 287 -6.65 -17.34 -6.78
N GLY A 288 -5.33 -17.46 -6.61
CA GLY A 288 -4.40 -17.71 -7.71
C GLY A 288 -3.62 -16.50 -8.21
N CYS A 289 -3.71 -15.36 -7.54
CA CYS A 289 -2.93 -14.17 -7.92
C CYS A 289 -1.42 -14.41 -7.77
N ASN A 290 -0.64 -14.02 -8.80
CA ASN A 290 0.81 -14.21 -8.90
C ASN A 290 1.62 -12.91 -8.95
N LEU A 291 0.97 -11.79 -8.76
CA LEU A 291 1.56 -10.47 -8.52
C LEU A 291 0.54 -9.64 -7.76
N LEU A 292 0.89 -9.16 -6.57
CA LEU A 292 0.08 -8.20 -5.83
C LEU A 292 0.56 -6.79 -6.17
N GLY A 293 -0.24 -6.07 -6.92
CA GLY A 293 -0.01 -4.67 -7.30
C GLY A 293 -1.04 -3.77 -6.64
N TYR A 294 -0.58 -2.85 -5.80
CA TYR A 294 -1.42 -2.00 -4.97
C TYR A 294 -1.57 -0.59 -5.54
N TYR A 295 -2.79 -0.12 -5.61
CA TYR A 295 -3.16 1.24 -5.95
C TYR A 295 -3.94 1.89 -4.79
N MET A 296 -3.49 2.98 -4.15
CA MET A 296 -2.11 3.49 -4.11
C MET A 296 -1.32 2.74 -3.06
N TYR A 297 -0.02 2.58 -3.26
CA TYR A 297 0.88 2.15 -2.20
C TYR A 297 1.52 3.35 -1.48
N HIS A 298 1.75 4.42 -2.21
CA HIS A 298 2.24 5.69 -1.70
C HIS A 298 1.25 6.80 -2.04
N GLY A 299 0.77 7.50 -1.03
CA GLY A 299 -0.07 8.68 -1.19
C GLY A 299 0.70 9.86 -1.80
N GLY A 300 0.04 10.98 -1.99
CA GLY A 300 0.69 12.13 -2.58
C GLY A 300 -0.12 13.41 -2.46
N ILE A 301 0.35 14.45 -3.13
CA ILE A 301 -0.30 15.76 -3.21
C ILE A 301 -0.45 16.13 -4.67
N ASN A 302 -1.66 16.51 -5.07
CA ASN A 302 -1.94 16.97 -6.43
C ASN A 302 -1.10 18.22 -6.76
N PRO A 303 -0.23 18.17 -7.77
CA PRO A 303 0.56 19.32 -8.15
C PRO A 303 -0.33 20.40 -8.77
N LYS A 304 -0.05 21.66 -8.43
CA LYS A 304 -0.60 22.82 -9.12
C LYS A 304 0.23 23.10 -10.37
N GLY A 305 -0.43 23.20 -11.52
CA GLY A 305 0.15 23.72 -12.75
C GLY A 305 0.06 25.24 -12.83
N LYS A 306 0.40 25.79 -14.01
CA LYS A 306 0.24 27.21 -14.29
C LYS A 306 -1.21 27.57 -14.61
N LEU A 307 -1.95 26.68 -15.23
CA LEU A 307 -3.31 26.89 -15.76
C LEU A 307 -4.34 25.99 -15.08
N SER A 308 -3.91 24.89 -14.45
CA SER A 308 -4.77 23.86 -13.90
C SER A 308 -4.14 23.19 -12.68
N SER A 309 -4.89 22.34 -12.01
CA SER A 309 -4.38 21.38 -11.04
C SER A 309 -4.59 19.95 -11.56
N LEU A 310 -3.96 18.99 -10.94
CA LEU A 310 -4.16 17.57 -11.28
C LEU A 310 -5.43 16.98 -10.61
N GLN A 311 -6.10 17.73 -9.74
CA GLN A 311 -7.28 17.29 -8.99
C GLN A 311 -8.43 16.81 -9.90
N GLU A 312 -9.00 15.67 -9.57
CA GLU A 312 -10.32 15.27 -10.07
C GLU A 312 -11.41 16.05 -9.35
N SER A 313 -12.34 16.64 -10.11
CA SER A 313 -13.43 17.44 -9.55
C SER A 313 -14.66 17.44 -10.46
N THR A 314 -15.84 17.52 -9.85
CA THR A 314 -17.12 17.69 -10.57
C THR A 314 -17.16 18.99 -11.37
N ALA A 315 -16.41 20.01 -10.96
CA ALA A 315 -16.29 21.29 -11.70
C ALA A 315 -15.66 21.12 -13.10
N VAL A 316 -14.95 20.03 -13.34
CA VAL A 316 -14.35 19.68 -14.65
C VAL A 316 -15.02 18.48 -15.31
N GLY A 317 -16.20 18.07 -14.81
CA GLY A 317 -17.00 17.01 -15.40
C GLY A 317 -16.68 15.60 -14.92
N SER A 318 -15.92 15.44 -13.84
CA SER A 318 -15.71 14.16 -13.18
C SER A 318 -16.89 13.75 -12.30
N PHE A 319 -16.94 12.50 -11.87
CA PHE A 319 -18.03 11.97 -11.04
C PHE A 319 -17.91 12.38 -9.57
N CYS A 320 -16.69 12.64 -9.12
CA CYS A 320 -16.36 12.88 -7.72
C CYS A 320 -15.56 14.16 -7.54
N ASP A 321 -15.66 14.74 -6.33
CA ASP A 321 -14.74 15.73 -5.81
C ASP A 321 -13.83 15.05 -4.80
N VAL A 322 -12.53 14.98 -5.11
CA VAL A 322 -11.47 14.63 -4.16
C VAL A 322 -10.91 15.90 -3.53
N PRO A 323 -10.15 15.85 -2.41
CA PRO A 323 -9.47 17.03 -1.88
C PRO A 323 -8.64 17.72 -2.97
N GLU A 324 -8.52 19.06 -2.90
CA GLU A 324 -7.80 19.79 -3.96
C GLU A 324 -6.33 19.39 -4.03
N LEU A 325 -5.69 19.27 -2.86
CA LEU A 325 -4.27 18.96 -2.74
C LEU A 325 -4.03 17.53 -2.30
N SER A 326 -4.68 17.07 -1.21
CA SER A 326 -4.42 15.74 -0.67
C SER A 326 -4.80 14.64 -1.65
N TYR A 327 -3.87 13.76 -1.89
CA TYR A 327 -4.05 12.48 -2.54
C TYR A 327 -3.45 11.36 -1.66
N ASP A 328 -3.76 11.43 -0.37
CA ASP A 328 -3.25 10.51 0.64
C ASP A 328 -3.69 9.06 0.38
N PHE A 329 -4.90 8.87 -0.13
CA PHE A 329 -5.49 7.58 -0.47
C PHE A 329 -5.56 6.59 0.70
N GLN A 330 -5.30 7.02 1.92
CA GLN A 330 -5.07 6.15 3.08
C GLN A 330 -4.04 5.04 2.77
N ALA A 331 -3.05 5.37 1.96
CA ALA A 331 -2.09 4.45 1.39
C ALA A 331 -1.15 3.84 2.47
N PRO A 332 -0.52 2.70 2.20
CA PRO A 332 0.50 2.10 3.06
C PRO A 332 1.62 3.05 3.45
N ILE A 333 2.11 3.87 2.52
CA ILE A 333 2.94 5.03 2.81
C ILE A 333 2.09 6.26 2.52
N ARG A 334 1.87 7.09 3.54
CA ARG A 334 0.97 8.25 3.48
C ARG A 334 1.60 9.39 2.66
N GLU A 335 0.85 10.47 2.42
CA GLU A 335 1.25 11.57 1.53
C GLU A 335 2.53 12.32 1.96
N TYR A 336 2.92 12.25 3.24
CA TYR A 336 4.16 12.82 3.76
C TYR A 336 5.19 11.74 4.13
N GLY A 337 5.05 10.53 3.60
CA GLY A 337 6.00 9.44 3.77
C GLY A 337 5.89 8.67 5.09
N GLN A 338 4.79 8.79 5.83
CA GLN A 338 4.58 8.01 7.05
C GLN A 338 4.26 6.56 6.68
N ILE A 339 5.04 5.61 7.21
CA ILE A 339 4.79 4.18 7.06
C ILE A 339 3.67 3.76 8.01
N SER A 340 2.53 3.37 7.45
CA SER A 340 1.32 3.00 8.19
C SER A 340 1.34 1.54 8.67
N GLU A 341 0.34 1.15 9.47
CA GLU A 341 0.13 -0.24 9.85
C GLU A 341 -0.22 -1.13 8.65
N THR A 342 -0.87 -0.57 7.61
CA THR A 342 -1.13 -1.28 6.36
C THR A 342 0.17 -1.68 5.65
N ALA A 343 1.17 -0.80 5.60
CA ALA A 343 2.48 -1.15 5.04
C ALA A 343 3.15 -2.31 5.79
N LYS A 344 3.04 -2.32 7.12
CA LYS A 344 3.59 -3.40 7.96
C LYS A 344 2.84 -4.71 7.76
N GLU A 345 1.53 -4.65 7.57
CA GLU A 345 0.70 -5.80 7.24
C GLU A 345 1.08 -6.41 5.90
N LEU A 346 1.16 -5.61 4.85
CA LEU A 346 1.49 -6.06 3.50
C LEU A 346 2.94 -6.58 3.39
N LYS A 347 3.84 -6.08 4.23
CA LYS A 347 5.22 -6.56 4.31
C LYS A 347 5.32 -8.04 4.68
N LEU A 348 4.37 -8.58 5.45
CA LEU A 348 4.31 -10.02 5.75
C LEU A 348 4.16 -10.85 4.47
N LEU A 349 3.29 -10.41 3.57
CA LEU A 349 3.05 -11.07 2.28
C LEU A 349 4.24 -10.91 1.35
N SER A 350 4.94 -9.76 1.40
CA SER A 350 6.12 -9.55 0.58
C SER A 350 7.28 -10.46 0.99
N MET A 351 7.51 -10.67 2.28
CA MET A 351 8.53 -11.60 2.77
C MET A 351 8.23 -13.04 2.34
N PHE A 352 6.96 -13.45 2.42
CA PHE A 352 6.50 -14.74 1.92
C PHE A 352 6.74 -14.87 0.40
N ALA A 353 6.32 -13.86 -0.37
CA ALA A 353 6.43 -13.86 -1.82
C ALA A 353 7.90 -13.94 -2.29
N HIS A 354 8.80 -13.25 -1.62
CA HIS A 354 10.22 -13.26 -1.97
C HIS A 354 10.90 -14.62 -1.77
N ASP A 355 10.52 -15.35 -0.74
CA ASP A 355 11.18 -16.63 -0.42
C ASP A 355 10.50 -17.85 -1.04
N TYR A 356 9.19 -17.79 -1.24
CA TYR A 356 8.40 -18.93 -1.68
C TYR A 356 7.75 -18.73 -3.05
N GLY A 357 7.83 -17.53 -3.63
CA GLY A 357 7.12 -17.13 -4.83
C GLY A 357 7.41 -17.97 -6.06
N GLU A 358 8.66 -18.42 -6.29
CA GLU A 358 9.02 -19.25 -7.46
C GLU A 358 8.20 -20.55 -7.51
N THR A 359 8.06 -21.22 -6.36
CA THR A 359 7.27 -22.45 -6.25
C THR A 359 5.78 -22.17 -6.17
N PHE A 360 5.41 -21.11 -5.45
CA PHE A 360 4.04 -20.70 -5.21
C PHE A 360 3.29 -20.31 -6.50
N CYS A 361 3.95 -19.62 -7.43
CA CYS A 361 3.36 -19.22 -8.71
C CYS A 361 2.82 -20.40 -9.54
N ASN A 362 3.40 -21.59 -9.37
CA ASN A 362 2.99 -22.80 -10.09
C ASN A 362 1.86 -23.58 -9.39
N MET A 363 1.43 -23.14 -8.20
CA MET A 363 0.33 -23.76 -7.48
C MET A 363 -1.00 -23.17 -7.95
N GLN A 364 -1.98 -24.06 -8.17
CA GLN A 364 -3.31 -23.67 -8.64
C GLN A 364 -4.31 -23.61 -7.52
N PRO A 365 -5.25 -22.65 -7.53
CA PRO A 365 -6.35 -22.60 -6.57
C PRO A 365 -7.29 -23.79 -6.79
N GLN A 366 -7.71 -24.42 -5.70
CA GLN A 366 -8.66 -25.52 -5.72
C GLN A 366 -9.59 -25.38 -4.54
N PHE A 367 -10.89 -25.25 -4.81
CA PHE A 367 -11.88 -25.32 -3.76
C PHE A 367 -11.91 -26.71 -3.14
N ALA A 368 -12.13 -26.76 -1.84
CA ALA A 368 -12.36 -27.99 -1.12
C ALA A 368 -13.78 -28.49 -1.38
N GLY A 369 -14.02 -29.15 -2.47
CA GLY A 369 -15.35 -29.71 -2.79
C GLY A 369 -15.36 -31.20 -2.71
N ASP A 370 -14.33 -31.79 -3.30
CA ASP A 370 -14.24 -33.25 -3.36
C ASP A 370 -13.26 -33.82 -2.32
N ASP A 371 -12.42 -32.97 -1.70
CA ASP A 371 -11.28 -33.37 -0.90
C ASP A 371 -11.26 -32.89 0.57
N CYS A 372 -12.26 -32.13 1.03
CA CYS A 372 -12.34 -31.68 2.43
C CYS A 372 -13.70 -31.97 3.06
N GLU A 373 -13.75 -32.89 3.99
CA GLU A 373 -14.89 -33.07 4.88
C GLU A 373 -14.79 -32.11 6.08
N SER A 374 -15.20 -30.85 5.87
CA SER A 374 -15.69 -30.02 6.95
C SER A 374 -17.21 -29.98 6.82
N THR A 375 -17.92 -30.30 7.87
CA THR A 375 -19.38 -30.50 7.86
C THR A 375 -20.24 -29.24 7.68
N SER A 376 -19.60 -28.11 7.30
CA SER A 376 -20.26 -26.81 7.09
C SER A 376 -19.58 -25.91 6.04
N VAL A 377 -18.73 -26.43 5.18
CA VAL A 377 -18.02 -25.61 4.18
C VAL A 377 -18.75 -25.66 2.85
N HIS A 378 -19.27 -24.53 2.41
CA HIS A 378 -19.66 -24.34 1.02
C HIS A 378 -18.41 -24.30 0.16
N THR A 379 -18.30 -25.26 -0.71
CA THR A 379 -17.14 -25.56 -1.53
C THR A 379 -17.52 -25.32 -2.98
N GLY A 380 -17.20 -24.14 -3.49
CA GLY A 380 -17.45 -23.84 -4.90
C GLY A 380 -17.28 -22.35 -5.24
N ASP A 381 -17.27 -22.05 -6.53
CA ASP A 381 -17.16 -20.71 -7.08
C ASP A 381 -18.33 -19.75 -6.74
N PHE A 382 -19.24 -20.15 -5.85
CA PHE A 382 -20.46 -19.43 -5.52
C PHE A 382 -20.60 -19.12 -4.04
N GLN A 383 -19.49 -18.74 -3.39
CA GLN A 383 -19.56 -18.20 -2.04
C GLN A 383 -20.43 -16.94 -2.03
N ASP A 384 -21.28 -16.83 -1.01
CA ASP A 384 -22.13 -15.65 -0.83
C ASP A 384 -21.49 -14.68 0.19
N ALA A 385 -21.16 -13.48 -0.25
CA ALA A 385 -20.62 -12.47 0.64
C ALA A 385 -21.61 -12.03 1.71
N GLU A 386 -22.91 -12.16 1.47
CA GLU A 386 -23.99 -11.83 2.42
C GLU A 386 -24.19 -12.92 3.50
N ASP A 387 -23.71 -14.14 3.27
CA ASP A 387 -23.71 -15.18 4.30
C ASP A 387 -22.50 -15.01 5.24
N LEU A 388 -22.71 -14.27 6.31
CA LEU A 388 -21.72 -14.01 7.34
C LEU A 388 -21.45 -15.20 8.27
N SER A 389 -22.18 -16.31 8.10
CA SER A 389 -21.98 -17.57 8.83
C SER A 389 -21.14 -18.58 8.03
N GLU A 390 -20.87 -18.30 6.76
CA GLU A 390 -20.11 -19.17 5.88
C GLU A 390 -18.64 -19.25 6.28
N PHE A 391 -18.10 -20.47 6.37
CA PHE A 391 -16.66 -20.69 6.57
C PHE A 391 -15.92 -20.70 5.23
N ARG A 392 -15.07 -19.71 5.00
CA ARG A 392 -14.40 -19.48 3.71
C ARG A 392 -13.01 -20.09 3.71
N MET A 393 -12.79 -21.05 2.82
CA MET A 393 -11.53 -21.78 2.71
C MET A 393 -11.24 -22.16 1.26
N ILE A 394 -9.95 -22.15 0.89
CA ILE A 394 -9.46 -22.65 -0.40
C ILE A 394 -8.06 -23.24 -0.20
N THR A 395 -7.68 -24.19 -1.05
CA THR A 395 -6.29 -24.63 -1.16
C THR A 395 -5.65 -24.04 -2.42
N ARG A 396 -4.37 -23.78 -2.34
CA ARG A 396 -3.53 -23.49 -3.48
C ARG A 396 -2.38 -24.45 -3.51
N ARG A 397 -2.33 -25.33 -4.53
CA ARG A 397 -1.49 -26.54 -4.49
C ARG A 397 -0.90 -26.92 -5.84
N SER A 398 0.20 -27.66 -5.80
CA SER A 398 0.79 -28.39 -6.92
C SER A 398 1.02 -29.82 -6.49
N GLY A 399 0.24 -30.76 -6.99
CA GLY A 399 0.19 -32.14 -6.46
C GLY A 399 -0.21 -32.13 -4.98
N ASP A 400 0.58 -32.82 -4.17
CA ASP A 400 0.31 -32.99 -2.72
C ASP A 400 0.91 -31.90 -1.84
N ARG A 401 1.52 -30.86 -2.40
CA ARG A 401 2.11 -29.74 -1.68
C ARG A 401 1.34 -28.47 -1.91
N GLY A 402 1.19 -27.66 -0.86
CA GLY A 402 0.46 -26.40 -1.02
C GLY A 402 0.23 -25.64 0.27
N TYR A 403 -0.76 -24.76 0.19
CA TYR A 403 -1.19 -23.92 1.28
C TYR A 403 -2.71 -23.97 1.38
N LEU A 404 -3.22 -24.06 2.58
CA LEU A 404 -4.63 -23.95 2.94
C LEU A 404 -4.89 -22.52 3.40
N PHE A 405 -5.77 -21.80 2.73
CA PHE A 405 -6.17 -20.44 3.03
C PHE A 405 -7.51 -20.41 3.74
N VAL A 406 -7.62 -19.57 4.75
CA VAL A 406 -8.86 -19.31 5.52
C VAL A 406 -9.08 -17.81 5.57
N ASN A 407 -10.32 -17.39 5.35
CA ASN A 407 -10.77 -16.02 5.55
C ASN A 407 -12.10 -15.99 6.31
N ASN A 408 -12.08 -15.50 7.55
CA ASN A 408 -13.25 -15.21 8.38
C ASN A 408 -13.32 -13.72 8.70
N TYR A 409 -13.05 -12.90 7.69
CA TYR A 409 -13.07 -11.44 7.73
C TYR A 409 -14.01 -10.90 6.66
N GLN A 410 -14.82 -9.93 7.02
CA GLN A 410 -15.66 -9.17 6.10
C GLN A 410 -15.69 -7.71 6.55
N ARG A 411 -15.17 -6.80 5.71
CA ARG A 411 -15.16 -5.37 6.03
C ARG A 411 -16.55 -4.86 6.42
N GLY A 412 -16.61 -4.16 7.55
CA GLY A 412 -17.83 -3.53 8.06
C GLY A 412 -18.87 -4.48 8.63
N TYR A 413 -18.58 -5.80 8.69
CA TYR A 413 -19.51 -6.82 9.15
C TYR A 413 -18.83 -7.82 10.09
N GLU A 414 -19.59 -8.33 11.06
CA GLU A 414 -19.11 -9.37 11.96
C GLU A 414 -19.43 -10.76 11.38
N MET A 415 -18.41 -11.56 11.15
CA MET A 415 -18.51 -12.95 10.76
C MET A 415 -18.79 -13.84 11.98
N ALA A 416 -19.51 -14.93 11.77
CA ALA A 416 -19.70 -15.92 12.82
C ALA A 416 -18.36 -16.53 13.27
N GLU A 417 -18.24 -16.80 14.58
CA GLU A 417 -17.11 -17.57 15.12
C GLU A 417 -17.37 -19.06 14.95
N HIS A 418 -16.34 -19.80 14.55
CA HIS A 418 -16.38 -21.25 14.38
C HIS A 418 -15.51 -21.93 15.45
N LYS A 419 -16.11 -22.77 16.28
CA LYS A 419 -15.45 -23.42 17.42
C LYS A 419 -14.98 -24.83 17.08
N ASP A 420 -13.83 -25.24 17.66
CA ASP A 420 -13.28 -26.60 17.52
C ASP A 420 -13.09 -27.04 16.05
N VAL A 421 -12.79 -26.12 15.15
CA VAL A 421 -12.62 -26.43 13.72
C VAL A 421 -11.37 -27.26 13.50
N MET A 422 -11.50 -28.40 12.84
CA MET A 422 -10.39 -29.21 12.36
C MET A 422 -10.25 -29.02 10.85
N LEU A 423 -9.22 -28.27 10.45
CA LEU A 423 -8.91 -28.10 9.03
C LEU A 423 -8.30 -29.39 8.47
N ARG A 424 -8.71 -29.78 7.26
CA ARG A 424 -8.27 -31.02 6.61
C ARG A 424 -7.94 -30.81 5.16
N VAL A 425 -6.94 -31.52 4.66
CA VAL A 425 -6.55 -31.53 3.24
C VAL A 425 -6.35 -32.97 2.81
N GLN A 426 -7.02 -33.39 1.73
CA GLN A 426 -6.80 -34.70 1.12
C GLN A 426 -5.56 -34.65 0.19
N THR A 427 -4.67 -35.63 0.35
CA THR A 427 -3.48 -35.83 -0.50
C THR A 427 -3.44 -37.27 -1.01
N ALA A 428 -2.56 -37.57 -1.94
CA ALA A 428 -2.38 -38.95 -2.44
C ALA A 428 -1.93 -39.92 -1.32
N ASP A 429 -1.17 -39.41 -0.35
CA ASP A 429 -0.64 -40.17 0.79
C ASP A 429 -1.62 -40.22 1.99
N GLY A 430 -2.85 -39.72 1.81
CA GLY A 430 -3.88 -39.70 2.82
C GLY A 430 -4.27 -38.32 3.30
N GLU A 431 -5.14 -38.27 4.31
CA GLU A 431 -5.62 -37.00 4.87
C GLU A 431 -4.57 -36.36 5.78
N ILE A 432 -4.41 -35.05 5.63
CA ILE A 432 -3.66 -34.18 6.55
C ILE A 432 -4.68 -33.44 7.39
N SER A 433 -4.62 -33.61 8.72
CA SER A 433 -5.50 -32.95 9.67
C SER A 433 -4.69 -31.99 10.55
N PHE A 434 -5.07 -30.71 10.55
CA PHE A 434 -4.48 -29.72 11.43
C PHE A 434 -5.11 -29.82 12.83
N PRO A 435 -4.43 -29.32 13.87
CA PRO A 435 -5.02 -29.28 15.21
C PRO A 435 -6.32 -28.51 15.23
N LYS A 436 -7.24 -28.91 16.12
CA LYS A 436 -8.47 -28.15 16.38
C LYS A 436 -8.13 -26.76 16.87
N GLN A 437 -8.84 -25.77 16.33
CA GLN A 437 -8.69 -24.37 16.71
C GLN A 437 -10.02 -23.63 16.58
N ASP A 438 -10.16 -22.53 17.30
CA ASP A 438 -11.28 -21.60 17.15
C ASP A 438 -10.95 -20.60 16.04
N ILE A 439 -11.85 -20.44 15.08
CA ILE A 439 -11.75 -19.42 14.05
C ILE A 439 -12.64 -18.25 14.44
N LYS A 440 -12.01 -17.17 14.90
CA LYS A 440 -12.72 -15.97 15.37
C LYS A 440 -13.13 -15.06 14.21
N ASN A 441 -14.11 -14.19 14.47
CA ASN A 441 -14.35 -13.05 13.61
C ASN A 441 -13.04 -12.25 13.41
N GLY A 442 -12.76 -11.83 12.18
CA GLY A 442 -11.56 -11.09 11.83
C GLY A 442 -10.34 -11.97 11.50
N ALA A 443 -10.45 -13.30 11.59
CA ALA A 443 -9.32 -14.20 11.29
C ALA A 443 -9.10 -14.34 9.78
N TYR A 444 -7.86 -14.21 9.35
CA TYR A 444 -7.40 -14.56 7.99
C TYR A 444 -5.94 -15.00 8.05
N PHE A 445 -5.64 -16.14 7.42
CA PHE A 445 -4.33 -16.78 7.47
C PHE A 445 -4.20 -17.86 6.40
N PHE A 446 -2.99 -18.40 6.24
CA PHE A 446 -2.77 -19.60 5.44
C PHE A 446 -1.72 -20.50 6.06
N TYR A 447 -1.95 -21.82 6.01
CA TYR A 447 -1.07 -22.82 6.57
C TYR A 447 -0.49 -23.70 5.46
N PRO A 448 0.83 -23.97 5.47
CA PRO A 448 1.43 -24.89 4.52
C PRO A 448 1.17 -26.34 4.88
N PHE A 449 1.09 -27.19 3.87
CA PHE A 449 1.08 -28.64 4.01
C PHE A 449 2.07 -29.27 3.04
N ASN A 450 2.69 -30.40 3.47
CA ASN A 450 3.81 -31.06 2.83
C ASN A 450 4.91 -30.04 2.42
N PHE A 451 5.26 -29.19 3.38
CA PHE A 451 6.16 -28.06 3.19
C PHE A 451 7.62 -28.48 3.30
N LEU A 452 8.38 -28.33 2.24
CA LEU A 452 9.76 -28.78 2.14
C LEU A 452 10.71 -27.78 2.82
N LEU A 453 11.40 -28.21 3.88
CA LEU A 453 12.48 -27.45 4.53
C LEU A 453 13.82 -27.74 3.87
N SER A 454 14.10 -29.02 3.56
CA SER A 454 15.27 -29.49 2.84
C SER A 454 14.93 -30.74 2.03
N ASP A 455 15.89 -31.30 1.31
CA ASP A 455 15.67 -32.53 0.54
C ASP A 455 15.27 -33.72 1.44
N ASP A 456 15.65 -33.68 2.73
CA ASP A 456 15.41 -34.74 3.69
C ASP A 456 14.35 -34.44 4.73
N VAL A 457 13.82 -33.20 4.80
CA VAL A 457 12.87 -32.76 5.85
C VAL A 457 11.67 -32.08 5.25
N THR A 458 10.52 -32.67 5.44
CA THR A 458 9.21 -32.09 5.07
C THR A 458 8.36 -31.92 6.32
N LEU A 459 7.79 -30.72 6.49
CA LEU A 459 6.69 -30.53 7.43
C LEU A 459 5.40 -31.02 6.76
N ARG A 460 4.80 -32.07 7.31
CA ARG A 460 3.51 -32.56 6.85
C ARG A 460 2.46 -31.48 7.00
N TRP A 461 2.47 -30.79 8.13
CA TRP A 461 1.72 -29.59 8.40
C TRP A 461 2.37 -28.74 9.51
N ILE A 462 2.02 -27.47 9.54
CA ILE A 462 2.27 -26.54 10.63
C ILE A 462 1.11 -25.55 10.72
N ASN A 463 0.63 -25.28 11.94
CA ASN A 463 -0.50 -24.38 12.20
C ASN A 463 -0.07 -22.90 12.30
N GLN A 464 0.87 -22.50 11.46
CA GLN A 464 1.42 -21.14 11.41
C GLN A 464 1.57 -20.69 9.95
N THR A 465 1.44 -19.38 9.73
CA THR A 465 1.69 -18.79 8.41
C THR A 465 3.19 -18.60 8.20
N PRO A 466 3.79 -19.07 7.10
CA PRO A 466 5.20 -18.86 6.82
C PRO A 466 5.49 -17.39 6.50
N LEU A 467 6.54 -16.85 7.10
CA LEU A 467 7.00 -15.48 6.90
C LEU A 467 8.15 -15.42 5.89
N CYS A 468 9.27 -16.05 6.24
CA CYS A 468 10.50 -16.08 5.42
C CYS A 468 11.44 -17.17 5.91
N ASN A 469 12.61 -17.30 5.25
CA ASN A 469 13.69 -18.13 5.73
C ASN A 469 15.05 -17.44 5.61
N ILE A 470 16.02 -17.88 6.41
CA ILE A 470 17.43 -17.50 6.28
C ILE A 470 18.23 -18.76 5.95
N ASN A 471 18.94 -18.74 4.82
CA ASN A 471 19.84 -19.79 4.34
C ASN A 471 19.16 -21.17 4.19
N ARG A 472 17.81 -21.24 4.07
CA ARG A 472 17.04 -22.49 4.09
C ARG A 472 17.38 -23.36 5.31
N LYS A 473 17.60 -22.71 6.44
CA LYS A 473 17.97 -23.32 7.71
C LYS A 473 17.16 -22.77 8.87
N LEU A 474 16.99 -21.43 8.95
CA LEU A 474 16.11 -20.77 9.92
C LEU A 474 14.81 -20.43 9.22
N TRP A 475 13.70 -20.99 9.67
CA TRP A 475 12.37 -20.86 9.08
C TRP A 475 11.45 -20.08 9.99
N PHE A 476 11.00 -18.92 9.56
CA PHE A 476 10.19 -18.02 10.35
C PHE A 476 8.71 -18.16 9.99
N PHE A 477 7.91 -18.27 11.04
CA PHE A 477 6.46 -18.41 10.97
C PHE A 477 5.78 -17.43 11.92
N TYR A 478 4.52 -17.14 11.69
CA TYR A 478 3.72 -16.36 12.64
C TYR A 478 2.29 -16.87 12.74
N GLY A 479 1.67 -16.61 13.90
CA GLY A 479 0.28 -16.96 14.15
C GLY A 479 -0.14 -16.55 15.55
N ASN A 480 -1.44 -16.64 15.83
CA ASN A 480 -1.99 -16.27 17.13
C ASN A 480 -2.03 -17.46 18.10
N GLU A 481 -1.93 -18.68 17.58
CA GLU A 481 -1.95 -19.92 18.36
C GLU A 481 -0.52 -20.41 18.62
N LYS A 482 -0.37 -21.25 19.64
CA LYS A 482 0.94 -21.91 19.87
C LYS A 482 1.31 -22.76 18.67
N MET A 483 2.55 -22.65 18.20
CA MET A 483 3.08 -23.45 17.12
C MET A 483 2.97 -24.93 17.42
N GLN A 484 2.37 -25.67 16.50
CA GLN A 484 2.32 -27.12 16.44
C GLN A 484 2.63 -27.54 15.01
N TYR A 485 3.32 -28.68 14.86
CA TYR A 485 3.68 -29.20 13.55
C TYR A 485 3.86 -30.72 13.58
N GLU A 486 3.82 -31.34 12.41
CA GLU A 486 4.21 -32.73 12.18
C GLU A 486 5.27 -32.75 11.07
N ALA A 487 6.37 -33.43 11.31
CA ALA A 487 7.43 -33.59 10.32
C ALA A 487 7.67 -35.10 10.06
N ASP A 488 8.01 -35.44 8.82
CA ASP A 488 8.29 -36.82 8.44
C ASP A 488 9.54 -37.35 9.12
N GLU A 489 10.53 -36.46 9.34
CA GLU A 489 11.80 -36.75 9.98
C GLU A 489 12.10 -35.75 11.12
N LYS A 490 13.10 -36.02 11.92
CA LYS A 490 13.60 -35.00 12.85
C LYS A 490 14.09 -33.79 12.07
N LEU A 491 13.97 -32.60 12.65
CA LEU A 491 14.32 -31.34 11.99
C LEU A 491 15.75 -31.26 11.42
N SER A 492 16.66 -32.17 11.80
CA SER A 492 17.96 -32.42 11.17
C SER A 492 18.72 -31.15 10.74
N GLY A 493 18.99 -30.27 11.70
CA GLY A 493 19.66 -28.99 11.46
C GLY A 493 18.77 -27.86 10.94
N GLN A 494 17.49 -28.12 10.74
CA GLN A 494 16.49 -27.09 10.48
C GLN A 494 15.99 -26.51 11.80
N VAL A 495 15.69 -25.21 11.82
CA VAL A 495 15.17 -24.52 12.99
C VAL A 495 13.90 -23.79 12.62
N LEU A 496 12.82 -24.07 13.36
CA LEU A 496 11.55 -23.37 13.23
C LEU A 496 11.47 -22.26 14.28
N ILE A 497 11.13 -21.08 13.85
CA ILE A 497 11.01 -19.89 14.71
C ILE A 497 9.61 -19.31 14.50
N SER A 498 8.84 -19.26 15.58
CA SER A 498 7.48 -18.72 15.55
C SER A 498 7.38 -17.47 16.43
N MET A 499 6.50 -16.57 16.04
CA MET A 499 6.16 -15.35 16.76
C MET A 499 4.68 -15.01 16.56
N ASP A 500 4.15 -14.12 17.37
CA ASP A 500 2.82 -13.56 17.12
C ASP A 500 2.83 -12.61 15.89
N ARG A 501 1.63 -12.29 15.37
CA ARG A 501 1.47 -11.44 14.19
C ARG A 501 2.02 -10.02 14.40
N ILE A 502 1.98 -9.49 15.64
CA ILE A 502 2.47 -8.14 15.95
C ILE A 502 3.99 -8.10 15.77
N TRP A 503 4.72 -9.08 16.32
CA TRP A 503 6.16 -9.16 16.15
C TRP A 503 6.55 -9.45 14.70
N ALA A 504 5.78 -10.25 13.98
CA ALA A 504 6.00 -10.47 12.55
C ALA A 504 5.89 -9.15 11.75
N LYS A 505 4.92 -8.27 12.07
CA LYS A 505 4.82 -6.93 11.48
C LYS A 505 6.06 -6.05 11.74
N TYR A 506 6.80 -6.32 12.81
CA TYR A 506 8.04 -5.61 13.15
C TYR A 506 9.29 -6.20 12.50
N ALA A 507 9.17 -7.30 11.75
CA ALA A 507 10.26 -7.86 10.97
C ALA A 507 10.57 -7.00 9.74
N TRP A 508 11.86 -6.76 9.46
CA TRP A 508 12.36 -6.03 8.29
C TRP A 508 13.45 -6.83 7.62
N ARG A 509 13.38 -6.95 6.30
CA ARG A 509 14.39 -7.66 5.51
C ARG A 509 15.03 -6.70 4.52
N MET A 510 16.36 -6.60 4.57
CA MET A 510 17.14 -5.69 3.75
C MET A 510 17.83 -6.46 2.63
N LYS A 511 17.74 -5.98 1.39
CA LYS A 511 18.42 -6.62 0.24
C LYS A 511 19.94 -6.63 0.41
N LYS A 512 20.48 -5.61 1.08
CA LYS A 512 21.92 -5.52 1.41
C LYS A 512 22.36 -6.58 2.45
N TYR A 513 21.43 -7.03 3.29
CA TYR A 513 21.69 -7.99 4.36
C TYR A 513 20.71 -9.18 4.27
N PRO A 514 20.77 -9.99 3.19
CA PRO A 514 19.78 -11.03 2.90
C PRO A 514 19.72 -12.15 3.96
N ASN A 515 20.81 -12.34 4.72
CA ASN A 515 20.96 -13.37 5.75
C ASN A 515 20.63 -12.83 7.16
N ILE A 516 20.03 -11.66 7.26
CA ILE A 516 19.67 -11.02 8.53
C ILE A 516 18.21 -10.62 8.50
N LEU A 517 17.48 -10.95 9.56
CA LEU A 517 16.15 -10.44 9.82
C LEU A 517 16.22 -9.45 10.98
N PHE A 518 15.81 -8.21 10.72
CA PHE A 518 15.74 -7.15 11.71
C PHE A 518 14.35 -7.10 12.34
N PHE A 519 14.26 -6.71 13.61
CA PHE A 519 13.00 -6.52 14.30
C PHE A 519 12.95 -5.13 14.94
N SER A 520 11.99 -4.34 14.51
CA SER A 520 11.75 -2.98 15.02
C SER A 520 10.31 -2.56 14.73
N ALA A 521 9.60 -2.01 15.70
CA ALA A 521 8.32 -1.36 15.49
C ALA A 521 8.46 -0.08 14.65
N LEU A 522 9.67 0.53 14.70
CA LEU A 522 10.05 1.70 13.92
C LEU A 522 10.60 1.27 12.56
N PRO A 523 10.37 2.05 11.50
CA PRO A 523 10.88 1.73 10.18
C PRO A 523 12.40 1.69 10.12
N ILE A 524 12.94 0.65 9.45
CA ILE A 524 14.36 0.52 9.15
C ILE A 524 14.56 0.71 7.66
N LEU A 525 15.48 1.60 7.26
CA LEU A 525 15.81 1.87 5.88
C LEU A 525 17.27 1.51 5.57
N GLU A 526 17.51 0.95 4.39
CA GLU A 526 18.86 0.83 3.86
C GLU A 526 19.42 2.20 3.50
N THR A 527 20.71 2.40 3.74
CA THR A 527 21.50 3.54 3.26
C THR A 527 22.62 3.05 2.36
N GLU A 528 23.33 3.94 1.69
CA GLU A 528 24.51 3.57 0.91
C GLU A 528 25.56 2.84 1.78
N ASN A 529 25.69 3.22 3.05
CA ASN A 529 26.77 2.76 3.93
C ASN A 529 26.28 1.94 5.16
N GLY A 530 25.02 1.55 5.22
CA GLY A 530 24.49 0.80 6.38
C GLY A 530 22.98 0.82 6.42
N ILE A 531 22.44 0.99 7.60
CA ILE A 531 21.00 1.12 7.86
C ILE A 531 20.74 2.31 8.78
N GLU A 532 19.54 2.83 8.73
CA GLU A 532 19.03 3.85 9.65
C GLU A 532 17.62 3.50 10.13
N VAL A 533 17.26 3.93 11.32
CA VAL A 533 15.93 3.81 11.90
C VAL A 533 15.25 5.17 11.90
N ILE A 534 13.98 5.20 11.49
CA ILE A 534 13.15 6.41 11.60
C ILE A 534 12.50 6.40 12.97
N CYS A 535 12.99 7.25 13.86
CA CYS A 535 12.51 7.40 15.22
C CYS A 535 11.48 8.51 15.31
N ARG A 536 10.41 8.29 16.10
CA ARG A 536 9.35 9.28 16.35
C ARG A 536 9.11 9.45 17.84
N SER A 537 8.87 10.67 18.26
CA SER A 537 8.67 11.03 19.70
C SER A 537 7.35 10.48 20.27
N ASP A 538 6.35 10.21 19.44
CA ASP A 538 5.07 9.61 19.83
C ASP A 538 5.10 8.07 19.88
N ARG A 539 6.22 7.44 19.53
CA ARG A 539 6.40 5.98 19.52
C ARG A 539 7.56 5.56 20.39
N ALA A 540 7.25 4.85 21.47
CA ALA A 540 8.27 4.31 22.35
C ALA A 540 8.82 3.00 21.82
N GLN A 541 10.09 2.97 21.47
CA GLN A 541 10.83 1.72 21.29
C GLN A 541 12.24 1.90 21.86
N LYS A 542 12.66 0.91 22.67
CA LYS A 542 13.99 0.95 23.32
C LYS A 542 15.04 0.16 22.54
N ASN A 543 14.65 -0.93 21.87
CA ASN A 543 15.61 -1.86 21.29
C ASN A 543 15.23 -2.26 19.85
N CYS A 544 16.25 -2.36 18.99
CA CYS A 544 16.19 -3.14 17.77
C CYS A 544 16.82 -4.51 18.00
N TRP A 545 16.37 -5.51 17.24
CA TRP A 545 16.92 -6.86 17.27
C TRP A 545 17.33 -7.29 15.88
N ILE A 546 18.35 -8.13 15.80
CA ILE A 546 18.70 -8.88 14.59
C ILE A 546 18.78 -10.36 14.89
N ILE A 547 18.34 -11.15 13.92
CA ILE A 547 18.43 -12.61 13.97
C ILE A 547 19.14 -13.08 12.70
N MET A 548 20.14 -13.93 12.87
CA MET A 548 20.91 -14.52 11.78
C MET A 548 21.34 -15.95 12.11
N ASP A 549 21.81 -16.69 11.11
CA ASP A 549 22.47 -17.98 11.34
C ASP A 549 23.81 -17.76 12.06
N ALA A 550 24.04 -18.47 13.14
CA ALA A 550 25.25 -18.35 13.97
C ALA A 550 26.58 -18.70 13.23
N THR A 551 26.49 -19.33 12.07
CA THR A 551 27.66 -19.68 11.24
C THR A 551 28.14 -18.51 10.35
N VAL A 552 27.40 -17.41 10.31
CA VAL A 552 27.74 -16.24 9.49
C VAL A 552 28.80 -15.39 10.22
N GLU A 553 29.93 -15.07 9.57
CA GLU A 553 31.00 -14.23 10.12
C GLU A 553 30.54 -12.80 10.47
N ASP A 554 29.37 -12.39 9.97
CA ASP A 554 28.81 -11.05 10.12
C ASP A 554 28.48 -10.67 11.58
N ALA A 555 28.23 -11.64 12.47
CA ALA A 555 27.92 -11.37 13.88
C ALA A 555 29.00 -10.52 14.57
N LYS A 556 30.29 -10.75 14.26
CA LYS A 556 31.39 -9.98 14.82
C LYS A 556 31.34 -8.52 14.40
N THR A 557 31.07 -8.27 13.12
CA THR A 557 30.96 -6.91 12.57
C THR A 557 29.86 -6.11 13.27
N TRP A 558 28.72 -6.74 13.54
CA TRP A 558 27.63 -6.10 14.25
C TRP A 558 27.97 -5.82 15.72
N ILE A 559 28.64 -6.76 16.39
CA ILE A 559 29.11 -6.57 17.78
C ILE A 559 30.14 -5.44 17.86
N ASP A 560 31.08 -5.38 16.91
CA ASP A 560 32.08 -4.30 16.84
C ASP A 560 31.45 -2.93 16.62
N ASN A 561 30.23 -2.89 16.04
CA ASN A 561 29.41 -1.70 15.83
C ASN A 561 28.38 -1.44 16.96
N GLY A 562 28.58 -2.05 18.14
CA GLY A 562 27.78 -1.71 19.33
C GLY A 562 26.57 -2.62 19.60
N TRP A 563 26.31 -3.63 18.77
CA TRP A 563 25.26 -4.60 19.04
C TRP A 563 25.70 -5.58 20.14
N LYS A 564 24.76 -5.97 20.99
CA LYS A 564 25.02 -6.79 22.17
C LYS A 564 24.32 -8.14 22.03
N LYS A 565 25.02 -9.21 22.45
CA LYS A 565 24.38 -10.52 22.57
C LYS A 565 23.53 -10.51 23.86
N PRO A 566 22.20 -10.78 23.79
CA PRO A 566 21.37 -10.90 24.97
C PRO A 566 21.71 -12.20 25.72
N ASP A 567 21.49 -12.20 27.04
CA ASP A 567 21.71 -13.39 27.87
C ASP A 567 20.67 -14.48 27.59
N ILE A 568 19.50 -14.11 27.11
CA ILE A 568 18.35 -15.00 26.84
C ILE A 568 17.76 -14.64 25.48
N ILE A 569 17.29 -15.65 24.73
CA ILE A 569 16.51 -15.43 23.50
C ILE A 569 15.25 -14.62 23.87
N PRO A 570 14.90 -13.60 23.10
CA PRO A 570 13.74 -12.77 23.39
C PRO A 570 12.45 -13.58 23.52
N ASP A 571 11.63 -13.26 24.50
CA ASP A 571 10.38 -13.98 24.83
C ASP A 571 9.35 -14.00 23.68
N PHE A 572 9.47 -13.07 22.73
CA PHE A 572 8.61 -13.04 21.55
C PHE A 572 8.93 -14.12 20.51
N LEU A 573 10.05 -14.83 20.65
CA LEU A 573 10.46 -15.92 19.76
C LEU A 573 10.22 -17.27 20.42
N HIS A 574 9.49 -18.13 19.75
CA HIS A 574 9.40 -19.54 20.10
C HIS A 574 10.25 -20.36 19.11
N VAL A 575 11.21 -21.11 19.60
CA VAL A 575 12.23 -21.82 18.80
C VAL A 575 12.10 -23.33 18.98
N GLU A 576 12.00 -24.05 17.88
CA GLU A 576 12.06 -25.53 17.82
C GLU A 576 13.27 -25.97 16.96
N GLY A 577 14.06 -26.90 17.45
CA GLY A 577 15.28 -27.35 16.82
C GLY A 577 16.53 -26.95 17.61
N ASP A 578 17.72 -26.92 16.96
CA ASP A 578 18.96 -26.56 17.62
C ASP A 578 19.16 -25.04 17.73
N ALA A 579 18.77 -24.49 18.86
CA ALA A 579 18.90 -23.06 19.15
C ALA A 579 20.35 -22.53 19.12
N SER A 580 21.37 -23.40 19.19
CA SER A 580 22.78 -22.98 19.07
C SER A 580 23.14 -22.48 17.69
N THR A 581 22.30 -22.74 16.69
CA THR A 581 22.46 -22.28 15.31
C THR A 581 21.96 -20.88 15.07
N ILE A 582 21.32 -20.25 16.05
CA ILE A 582 20.77 -18.90 15.95
C ILE A 582 21.70 -17.92 16.66
N CYS A 583 22.04 -16.82 15.99
CA CYS A 583 22.64 -15.64 16.60
C CYS A 583 21.59 -14.55 16.72
N VAL A 584 21.34 -14.11 17.95
CA VAL A 584 20.47 -12.97 18.24
C VAL A 584 21.30 -11.84 18.83
N LEU A 585 21.17 -10.64 18.29
CA LEU A 585 21.82 -9.44 18.82
C LEU A 585 20.75 -8.35 19.04
N SER A 586 21.01 -7.46 19.99
CA SER A 586 20.17 -6.30 20.27
C SER A 586 20.98 -5.01 20.21
N HIS A 587 20.34 -3.91 19.86
CA HIS A 587 20.90 -2.57 19.90
C HIS A 587 19.92 -1.65 20.62
N ASP A 588 20.44 -0.89 21.60
CA ASP A 588 19.64 0.10 22.31
C ASP A 588 19.49 1.32 21.40
N LEU A 589 18.26 1.65 21.03
CA LEU A 589 17.96 2.90 20.35
C LEU A 589 18.08 4.04 21.36
N THR A 590 18.62 5.17 20.94
CA THR A 590 18.62 6.40 21.73
C THR A 590 17.17 6.87 21.86
N ALA A 591 16.51 6.44 22.95
CA ALA A 591 15.13 6.82 23.18
C ALA A 591 15.02 8.32 23.32
N ALA A 592 14.15 8.94 22.54
CA ALA A 592 13.52 10.17 22.99
C ALA A 592 12.71 9.77 24.23
N ASP A 593 13.16 10.16 25.42
CA ASP A 593 12.46 9.83 26.67
C ASP A 593 11.03 10.36 26.60
N ASN A 594 10.07 9.46 26.84
CA ASN A 594 8.64 9.68 26.71
C ASN A 594 8.06 10.63 27.78
N GLN A 595 8.49 11.86 27.79
CA GLN A 595 7.71 12.91 28.41
C GLN A 595 7.41 13.96 27.35
N THR A 596 6.38 13.68 26.56
CA THR A 596 5.78 14.67 25.67
C THR A 596 4.96 15.61 26.53
N VAL A 597 5.43 16.82 26.73
CA VAL A 597 4.63 17.91 27.30
C VAL A 597 4.33 18.87 26.15
N ALA A 598 3.13 18.83 25.59
CA ALA A 598 2.70 19.78 24.58
C ALA A 598 2.23 21.08 25.24
N SER A 599 2.73 22.19 24.78
CA SER A 599 2.24 23.48 25.21
C SER A 599 1.40 24.08 24.08
N PHE A 600 0.11 24.14 24.30
CA PHE A 600 -0.81 24.89 23.46
C PHE A 600 -1.24 26.15 24.19
N THR A 601 -1.24 27.26 23.50
CA THR A 601 -1.99 28.43 23.93
C THR A 601 -3.21 28.54 23.02
N HIS A 602 -4.35 28.14 23.53
CA HIS A 602 -5.63 28.35 22.87
C HIS A 602 -6.18 29.70 23.33
N THR A 603 -6.29 30.64 22.43
CA THR A 603 -6.95 31.92 22.72
C THR A 603 -8.30 31.92 22.02
N ASP A 604 -9.36 31.72 22.81
CA ASP A 604 -10.72 32.00 22.36
C ASP A 604 -10.95 33.50 22.53
N VAL A 605 -11.13 34.22 21.45
CA VAL A 605 -11.22 35.67 21.43
C VAL A 605 -12.47 36.17 22.15
N ASN A 606 -13.50 35.36 22.31
CA ASN A 606 -14.73 35.71 23.01
C ASN A 606 -14.73 35.45 24.51
N ASN A 607 -13.80 34.62 25.03
CA ASN A 607 -13.74 34.28 26.46
C ASN A 607 -12.32 33.98 26.94
N CYS A 608 -11.35 34.76 26.63
CA CYS A 608 -9.96 34.72 27.09
C CYS A 608 -9.59 33.57 28.10
N ILE A 609 -9.85 32.34 27.72
CA ILE A 609 -9.37 31.18 28.47
C ILE A 609 -8.13 30.66 27.73
N ILE A 610 -6.98 31.11 28.20
CA ILE A 610 -5.68 30.61 27.75
C ILE A 610 -5.41 29.32 28.52
N ARG A 611 -5.49 28.17 27.84
CA ARG A 611 -4.89 26.93 28.35
C ARG A 611 -3.51 26.79 27.73
N LYS A 612 -2.47 26.86 28.59
CA LYS A 612 -1.10 26.51 28.21
C LYS A 612 -0.82 25.09 28.61
N GLU A 613 -0.65 24.21 27.61
CA GLU A 613 -0.08 22.89 27.82
C GLU A 613 1.26 22.83 27.07
N LYS A 614 2.32 22.38 27.75
CA LYS A 614 3.66 22.27 27.15
C LYS A 614 3.95 20.86 26.68
N ASN A 615 4.28 20.68 25.40
CA ASN A 615 4.95 19.48 24.92
C ASN A 615 6.47 19.70 24.97
N VAL A 616 7.14 18.98 25.89
CA VAL A 616 8.59 18.99 26.02
C VAL A 616 9.10 17.64 25.56
N PHE A 617 9.92 17.65 24.52
CA PHE A 617 10.60 16.45 24.04
C PHE A 617 11.94 16.35 24.76
N HIS A 618 12.14 15.31 25.57
CA HIS A 618 13.44 15.02 26.16
C HIS A 618 14.20 14.00 25.29
N ARG A 619 15.23 14.46 24.62
CA ARG A 619 16.32 13.61 24.14
C ARG A 619 17.27 13.38 25.31
N ALA A 620 17.88 12.20 25.44
CA ALA A 620 18.65 11.76 26.62
C ALA A 620 19.75 12.72 27.15
N GLU A 621 20.06 13.82 26.44
CA GLU A 621 20.96 14.88 26.89
C GLU A 621 20.67 16.28 26.32
N LYS A 622 19.59 16.50 25.57
CA LYS A 622 19.22 17.81 25.02
C LYS A 622 17.72 18.01 25.04
N THR A 623 17.28 19.10 25.58
CA THR A 623 15.90 19.58 25.51
C THR A 623 15.67 20.26 24.16
N ASP A 624 15.01 19.58 23.24
CA ASP A 624 14.56 20.17 21.98
C ASP A 624 13.10 20.62 22.17
N PHE A 625 12.80 21.90 21.96
CA PHE A 625 11.45 22.46 22.13
C PHE A 625 10.88 22.82 20.77
N SER A 626 9.67 22.31 20.48
CA SER A 626 8.78 22.93 19.52
C SER A 626 7.46 23.23 20.23
N GLU A 627 7.07 24.48 20.24
CA GLU A 627 5.78 24.91 20.78
C GLU A 627 4.88 25.32 19.61
N ALA A 628 3.64 24.83 19.60
CA ALA A 628 2.59 25.36 18.73
C ALA A 628 1.60 26.15 19.60
N GLU A 629 1.40 27.39 19.24
CA GLU A 629 0.39 28.27 19.83
C GLU A 629 -0.77 28.41 18.83
N VAL A 630 -1.99 28.18 19.30
CA VAL A 630 -3.20 28.28 18.46
C VAL A 630 -4.06 29.41 18.99
N CYS A 631 -4.39 30.34 18.10
CA CYS A 631 -5.32 31.43 18.37
C CYS A 631 -6.51 31.33 17.43
N ALA A 632 -7.72 31.16 17.96
CA ALA A 632 -8.94 31.32 17.17
C ALA A 632 -9.13 32.77 16.76
N ILE A 633 -9.42 33.02 15.51
CA ILE A 633 -9.87 34.33 15.02
C ILE A 633 -11.40 34.28 15.01
N ASP A 634 -12.04 35.11 15.83
CA ASP A 634 -13.51 35.21 15.84
C ASP A 634 -14.00 35.71 14.49
N ASP A 635 -14.95 35.00 13.92
CA ASP A 635 -15.51 35.33 12.63
C ASP A 635 -17.01 35.68 12.71
N THR A 636 -17.25 36.91 12.60
CA THR A 636 -18.59 37.42 12.43
C THR A 636 -18.99 37.48 10.95
N GLY A 637 -19.24 36.27 10.35
CA GLY A 637 -19.89 36.22 9.03
C GLY A 637 -19.19 35.42 7.95
N LYS A 638 -18.21 34.58 8.26
CA LYS A 638 -17.62 33.62 7.32
C LYS A 638 -18.21 32.21 7.47
N ASP A 639 -18.21 31.44 6.40
CA ASP A 639 -18.73 30.07 6.40
C ASP A 639 -17.69 29.04 6.95
N TYR A 640 -16.66 29.49 7.69
CA TYR A 640 -15.61 28.63 8.28
C TYR A 640 -15.07 29.23 9.59
N GLN A 641 -14.48 28.38 10.43
CA GLN A 641 -13.68 28.83 11.59
C GLN A 641 -12.21 28.92 11.17
N GLU A 642 -11.53 29.96 11.64
CA GLU A 642 -10.14 30.24 11.31
C GLU A 642 -9.27 30.26 12.58
N TYR A 643 -8.13 29.59 12.53
CA TYR A 643 -7.16 29.51 13.61
C TYR A 643 -5.78 29.92 13.10
N VAL A 644 -5.05 30.73 13.87
CA VAL A 644 -3.62 30.98 13.64
C VAL A 644 -2.82 30.01 14.49
N ILE A 645 -1.97 29.23 13.86
CA ILE A 645 -1.05 28.29 14.51
C ILE A 645 0.33 28.94 14.48
N ARG A 646 0.89 29.24 15.67
CA ARG A 646 2.26 29.74 15.81
C ARG A 646 3.15 28.64 16.35
N ILE A 647 4.26 28.40 15.67
CA ILE A 647 5.19 27.32 15.98
C ILE A 647 6.52 27.95 16.36
N SER A 648 6.99 27.64 17.56
CA SER A 648 8.30 28.05 18.04
C SER A 648 9.27 26.88 18.01
N TYR A 649 10.42 27.09 17.42
CA TYR A 649 11.49 26.09 17.31
C TYR A 649 12.66 26.50 18.24
N ASP A 650 13.20 25.56 18.99
CA ASP A 650 14.36 25.79 19.86
C ASP A 650 15.69 25.85 19.12
N LYS A 651 15.74 25.29 17.91
CA LYS A 651 16.91 25.24 17.02
C LYS A 651 16.48 25.23 15.56
N ALA A 652 17.44 25.42 14.65
CA ALA A 652 17.27 25.09 13.26
C ALA A 652 17.32 23.57 13.06
N TYR A 653 16.37 23.01 12.32
CA TYR A 653 16.28 21.59 12.00
C TYR A 653 16.98 21.25 10.70
N ASP A 654 17.65 20.10 10.67
CA ASP A 654 18.26 19.54 9.46
C ASP A 654 17.22 18.71 8.70
N ALA A 655 16.60 19.30 7.69
CA ALA A 655 15.56 18.62 6.87
C ALA A 655 16.02 17.30 6.22
N ALA A 656 17.33 17.05 6.11
CA ALA A 656 17.85 15.77 5.63
C ALA A 656 17.72 14.64 6.66
N LYS A 657 17.61 14.97 7.96
CA LYS A 657 17.62 14.00 9.06
C LYS A 657 16.43 14.13 10.00
N GLU A 658 15.77 15.27 10.01
CA GLU A 658 14.79 15.64 11.00
C GLU A 658 13.50 16.11 10.33
N ASN A 659 12.37 15.82 10.95
CA ASN A 659 11.06 16.30 10.55
C ASN A 659 10.24 16.65 11.81
N ILE A 660 9.27 17.49 11.64
CA ILE A 660 8.21 17.72 12.63
C ILE A 660 6.89 17.53 11.90
N PHE A 661 6.06 16.64 12.45
CA PHE A 661 4.69 16.50 12.02
C PHE A 661 3.77 17.33 12.89
N LEU A 662 2.99 18.20 12.27
CA LEU A 662 1.87 18.86 12.91
C LEU A 662 0.68 17.90 12.87
N GLN A 663 0.26 17.41 14.03
CA GLN A 663 -0.94 16.59 14.19
C GLN A 663 -2.12 17.48 14.54
N ILE A 664 -3.18 17.39 13.74
CA ILE A 664 -4.40 18.18 13.90
C ILE A 664 -5.56 17.21 14.09
N ASP A 665 -6.14 17.21 15.29
CA ASP A 665 -7.37 16.49 15.59
C ASP A 665 -8.54 17.46 15.47
N PHE A 666 -9.37 17.26 14.45
CA PHE A 666 -10.50 18.14 14.14
C PHE A 666 -11.77 17.34 13.82
N GLN A 667 -12.90 17.98 14.03
CA GLN A 667 -14.21 17.49 13.59
C GLN A 667 -14.91 18.62 12.82
N ALA A 668 -14.97 18.48 11.50
CA ALA A 668 -15.55 19.47 10.58
C ALA A 668 -15.84 18.77 9.26
N ASP A 669 -16.34 19.44 8.25
CA ASP A 669 -16.43 18.90 6.88
C ASP A 669 -15.03 18.73 6.27
N GLN A 670 -14.29 19.83 6.23
CA GLN A 670 -12.97 19.93 5.63
C GLN A 670 -12.05 20.81 6.47
N ALA A 671 -10.78 20.48 6.49
CA ALA A 671 -9.71 21.31 7.00
C ALA A 671 -8.78 21.76 5.89
N GLU A 672 -8.34 23.01 5.94
CA GLU A 672 -7.36 23.60 5.01
C GLU A 672 -6.26 24.31 5.77
N LEU A 673 -5.00 24.11 5.37
CA LEU A 673 -3.84 24.82 5.88
C LEU A 673 -3.32 25.82 4.86
N TYR A 674 -2.99 27.01 5.35
CA TYR A 674 -2.45 28.11 4.56
C TYR A 674 -1.11 28.58 5.11
N LEU A 675 -0.19 28.86 4.20
CA LEU A 675 1.10 29.50 4.47
C LEU A 675 1.23 30.76 3.58
N ASN A 676 1.44 31.92 4.18
CA ASN A 676 1.54 33.20 3.47
C ASN A 676 0.36 33.49 2.52
N GLY A 677 -0.83 33.01 2.88
CA GLY A 677 -2.06 33.20 2.10
C GLY A 677 -2.28 32.18 0.97
N GLU A 678 -1.36 31.25 0.78
CA GLU A 678 -1.48 30.13 -0.16
C GLU A 678 -1.92 28.86 0.57
N LYS A 679 -2.93 28.13 0.02
CA LYS A 679 -3.33 26.81 0.52
C LYS A 679 -2.23 25.81 0.21
N ILE A 680 -1.69 25.17 1.28
CA ILE A 680 -0.57 24.22 1.20
C ILE A 680 -0.98 22.77 1.48
N ALA A 681 -2.09 22.55 2.18
CA ALA A 681 -2.63 21.24 2.47
C ALA A 681 -4.13 21.31 2.74
N ASP A 682 -4.85 20.24 2.49
CA ASP A 682 -6.27 20.08 2.79
C ASP A 682 -6.61 18.64 3.13
N GLN A 683 -7.73 18.42 3.83
CA GLN A 683 -8.21 17.11 4.22
C GLN A 683 -9.72 17.13 4.43
N TYR A 684 -10.45 16.15 3.89
CA TYR A 684 -11.80 15.83 4.36
C TYR A 684 -11.76 15.08 5.68
N TYR A 685 -12.71 15.33 6.56
CA TYR A 685 -12.84 14.60 7.82
C TYR A 685 -13.15 13.13 7.57
N ILE A 686 -12.37 12.24 8.18
CA ILE A 686 -12.52 10.78 8.15
C ILE A 686 -12.48 10.14 9.56
N GLY A 687 -12.28 10.97 10.60
CA GLY A 687 -12.15 10.49 11.98
C GLY A 687 -10.72 10.16 12.43
N ASP A 688 -9.73 10.38 11.57
CA ASP A 688 -8.31 10.23 11.91
C ASP A 688 -7.66 11.58 12.21
N VAL A 689 -6.60 11.56 13.03
CA VAL A 689 -5.75 12.73 13.23
C VAL A 689 -5.01 13.05 11.94
N TRP A 690 -5.13 14.27 11.46
CA TRP A 690 -4.44 14.74 10.27
C TRP A 690 -3.00 15.11 10.58
N GLU A 691 -2.05 14.53 9.88
CA GLU A 691 -0.62 14.80 10.02
C GLU A 691 -0.08 15.57 8.83
N VAL A 692 0.59 16.68 9.07
CA VAL A 692 1.25 17.50 8.04
C VAL A 692 2.73 17.65 8.35
N SER A 693 3.60 17.34 7.38
CA SER A 693 5.06 17.49 7.52
C SER A 693 5.47 18.95 7.41
N LEU A 694 5.98 19.52 8.48
CA LEU A 694 6.50 20.90 8.48
C LEU A 694 7.83 21.03 7.73
N LYS A 695 8.60 19.94 7.65
CA LYS A 695 9.82 19.87 6.84
C LYS A 695 9.55 20.22 5.37
N ARG A 696 8.44 19.76 4.81
CA ARG A 696 8.05 20.02 3.41
C ARG A 696 7.87 21.51 3.10
N PHE A 697 7.60 22.30 4.12
CA PHE A 697 7.34 23.74 4.02
C PHE A 697 8.43 24.58 4.72
N ASP A 698 9.65 24.05 4.83
CA ASP A 698 10.82 24.72 5.44
C ASP A 698 10.59 25.19 6.88
N PHE A 699 9.86 24.39 7.67
CA PHE A 699 9.57 24.64 9.09
C PHE A 699 8.95 26.03 9.34
N PRO A 700 7.72 26.28 8.84
CA PRO A 700 7.06 27.57 8.98
C PRO A 700 6.75 27.89 10.43
N THR A 701 6.88 29.16 10.82
CA THR A 701 6.59 29.63 12.17
C THR A 701 5.16 30.08 12.38
N GLU A 702 4.39 30.28 11.32
CA GLU A 702 2.99 30.64 11.38
C GLU A 702 2.22 29.96 10.24
N LEU A 703 1.08 29.37 10.56
CA LEU A 703 0.13 28.76 9.63
C LEU A 703 -1.27 29.24 9.97
N ILE A 704 -2.15 29.26 8.98
CA ILE A 704 -3.58 29.48 9.18
C ILE A 704 -4.32 28.17 8.90
N LEU A 705 -5.10 27.70 9.85
CA LEU A 705 -6.00 26.56 9.72
C LEU A 705 -7.43 27.10 9.55
N ARG A 706 -8.12 26.62 8.51
CA ARG A 706 -9.55 26.83 8.30
C ARG A 706 -10.30 25.51 8.43
N LEU A 707 -11.37 25.54 9.22
CA LEU A 707 -12.29 24.40 9.38
C LEU A 707 -13.65 24.81 8.80
N TYR A 708 -14.14 24.03 7.86
CA TYR A 708 -15.45 24.21 7.25
C TYR A 708 -16.48 23.36 7.99
N PRO A 709 -17.64 23.94 8.38
CA PRO A 709 -18.61 23.19 9.16
C PRO A 709 -19.24 22.06 8.37
N LEU A 710 -19.59 21.00 9.08
CA LEU A 710 -20.38 19.87 8.63
C LEU A 710 -21.75 19.93 9.30
N GLU A 711 -22.81 19.90 8.51
CA GLU A 711 -24.18 19.83 9.00
C GLU A 711 -24.65 18.37 9.10
N GLU A 712 -25.46 18.06 10.09
CA GLU A 712 -25.93 16.68 10.34
C GLU A 712 -26.80 16.12 9.18
N ASP A 713 -27.42 17.00 8.40
CA ASP A 713 -28.26 16.64 7.24
C ASP A 713 -27.54 16.73 5.90
N ASP A 714 -26.23 16.99 5.89
CA ASP A 714 -25.40 16.93 4.69
C ASP A 714 -25.45 15.55 4.03
N LYS A 715 -25.47 15.53 2.69
CA LYS A 715 -25.55 14.30 1.90
C LYS A 715 -24.17 13.66 1.75
N ILE A 716 -23.60 13.22 2.89
CA ILE A 716 -22.28 12.62 2.99
C ILE A 716 -22.39 11.29 3.76
N TYR A 717 -21.74 10.24 3.25
CA TYR A 717 -21.50 9.03 4.03
C TYR A 717 -20.20 9.20 4.83
N LEU A 718 -20.33 9.12 6.15
CA LEU A 718 -19.21 9.11 7.09
C LEU A 718 -19.18 7.76 7.81
N GLU A 719 -18.09 7.04 7.71
CA GLU A 719 -17.92 5.81 8.49
C GLU A 719 -17.66 6.14 9.97
N THR A 720 -16.94 7.22 10.24
CA THR A 720 -16.73 7.76 11.59
C THR A 720 -17.57 9.03 11.77
N GLN A 721 -18.57 8.96 12.64
CA GLN A 721 -19.43 10.11 12.92
C GLN A 721 -18.75 11.09 13.87
N PRO A 722 -18.79 12.43 13.59
CA PRO A 722 -18.33 13.44 14.53
C PRO A 722 -19.39 13.74 15.60
N ASP A 723 -19.02 14.54 16.60
CA ASP A 723 -19.93 15.03 17.63
C ASP A 723 -20.68 16.28 17.13
N TYR A 724 -21.97 16.15 16.81
CA TYR A 724 -22.79 17.28 16.43
C TYR A 724 -23.30 18.08 17.64
N VAL A 725 -23.25 19.39 17.55
CA VAL A 725 -23.84 20.30 18.54
C VAL A 725 -24.87 21.16 17.82
N ASN A 726 -26.15 21.03 18.19
CA ASN A 726 -27.27 21.70 17.52
C ASN A 726 -27.34 21.42 16.00
N GLY A 727 -27.02 20.17 15.58
CA GLY A 727 -27.05 19.76 14.16
C GLY A 727 -25.84 20.16 13.36
N ARG A 728 -24.80 20.76 13.95
CA ARG A 728 -23.58 21.24 13.27
C ARG A 728 -22.31 20.78 13.98
N CYS A 729 -21.29 20.48 13.21
CA CYS A 729 -19.97 20.15 13.73
C CYS A 729 -18.89 21.02 13.06
N CYS A 730 -18.10 21.73 13.87
CA CYS A 730 -16.93 22.48 13.43
C CYS A 730 -16.05 22.75 14.66
N SER A 731 -15.09 21.89 14.95
CA SER A 731 -14.27 22.03 16.16
C SER A 731 -12.85 21.50 15.96
N LEU A 732 -11.89 22.24 16.47
CA LEU A 732 -10.52 21.78 16.68
C LEU A 732 -10.46 21.11 18.07
N LYS A 733 -10.14 19.82 18.11
CA LYS A 733 -10.06 19.02 19.33
C LYS A 733 -8.68 19.11 19.98
N ASP A 734 -7.64 18.92 19.19
CA ASP A 734 -6.25 18.95 19.66
C ASP A 734 -5.32 19.33 18.49
N ILE A 735 -4.16 19.90 18.85
CA ILE A 735 -3.07 20.15 17.93
C ILE A 735 -1.74 19.98 18.64
N ARG A 736 -0.82 19.24 18.04
CA ARG A 736 0.48 18.95 18.63
C ARG A 736 1.55 18.70 17.57
N CYS A 737 2.81 18.86 17.98
CA CYS A 737 3.96 18.54 17.15
C CYS A 737 4.53 17.17 17.54
N VAL A 738 4.89 16.37 16.54
CA VAL A 738 5.60 15.09 16.69
C VAL A 738 6.94 15.22 16.00
N TYR A 739 8.01 15.01 16.75
CA TYR A 739 9.37 15.04 16.23
C TYR A 739 9.76 13.69 15.65
N GLU A 740 10.33 13.71 14.45
CA GLU A 740 10.88 12.56 13.75
C GLU A 740 12.35 12.80 13.41
N TYR A 741 13.20 11.80 13.63
CA TYR A 741 14.61 11.86 13.29
C TYR A 741 15.14 10.51 12.85
N LYS A 742 16.29 10.51 12.15
CA LYS A 742 16.95 9.30 11.65
C LYS A 742 18.16 8.98 12.51
N GLU A 743 18.19 7.76 13.03
CA GLU A 743 19.31 7.22 13.79
C GLU A 743 20.03 6.15 12.96
N LYS A 744 21.36 6.30 12.79
CA LYS A 744 22.18 5.31 12.10
C LYS A 744 22.51 4.16 13.04
N LEU A 745 22.40 2.93 12.52
CA LEU A 745 22.77 1.69 13.21
C LEU A 745 24.01 1.06 12.60
#